data_e13abc0420bea46316f409f3d7337e79
#
_entry.id   e13abc0420bea46316f409f3d7337e79
#
_cell.length_a   1.000
_cell.length_b   1.000
_cell.length_c   1.000
_cell.angle_alpha   90.00
_cell.angle_beta   90.00
_cell.angle_gamma   90.00
#
_symmetry.space_group_name_H-M   'P 1'
#
loop_
_entity.id
_entity.type
_entity.pdbx_description
1 polymer ?
#
loop_
_entity_poly.entity_id
_entity_poly.type
_entity_poly.pdbx_seq_one_letter_code
_entity_poly.pdbx_strand_id
1 'polypeptide(L)'
;MHSRTAGRVPLACAAAAALAAGMLAATTPAHAAVAAAGASLPFTSVEAESATTTGTRIGPDFTQGTLASEASGRQAVRLSAGQRVEFTAPRAANAVNVSYSVPDGQSGSLDVYVNGTKISRTLAVTSKYSYVDTSWIAGARQHHFFDDARLLLGQNVQAGDRIAFQATSTQVTVDVADFEQVAAAAARPAGSVSVTDKGADPSGQGDSTQAFRDAISAAQGGVVWIPPGDYRVTSSLSGVQNVTLQGAGGWYSVVHASRFIDQGGSSGRVHLKDFAVIGEVTERVDSNPDNFVNGSLGPGSSVSGMWIQHLKVGLWLTGNNDNLVVENNRILDTTADGLNLNGNAHGVRVSNNFLRNQGDDSLAMWSLNGADSNSSFENNTVSQPNLANGIAIYGGTDISVRNNLVSDTNALGSGIAVSNQKFLDPFSPLAGTITVDGNTLVRTGAVNPNWNHPMGALRVDSYDSAIDATVNITNTTITDSPYSAFEFVSGGGRGLPTSHINVTGATVKNTGTVVVQAETPGSARFGNVQATGVGAAGIYNCPYPAGSGTFTVGDGGGNSGWGSTWSDCSAWPKPGQGNPPPDQNANLAKGRPATATGSQDVYTPGRAVDGDANSYWESTNNAFPQSLTVDLGSPQAVRRVVLKLPPSSAWGARTETLSVLGSTDGSGFSTVVGSQGYRFDPATGNTVTIALPAGTGLRHLRLSVTANSAWPAAQFSEVEAYLSS
;
A
#
# COMPACT_ATOMS: atom_id res chain seq x y z
N MET A 1 -53.66 1.61 -68.50
CA MET A 1 -53.35 0.67 -69.62
C MET A 1 -52.50 -0.46 -69.03
N HIS A 2 -53.09 -1.62 -69.04
CA HIS A 2 -52.56 -2.98 -69.21
C HIS A 2 -51.43 -3.42 -68.21
N SER A 3 -51.54 -4.36 -67.48
CA SER A 3 -52.26 -5.62 -67.27
C SER A 3 -51.27 -6.74 -66.96
N ARG A 4 -51.52 -7.44 -65.82
CA ARG A 4 -51.50 -8.92 -65.63
C ARG A 4 -50.14 -9.63 -65.75
N THR A 5 -49.81 -10.69 -65.02
CA THR A 5 -50.53 -11.76 -64.34
C THR A 5 -49.49 -12.56 -63.51
N ALA A 6 -49.67 -12.92 -62.29
CA ALA A 6 -50.14 -14.12 -61.65
C ALA A 6 -49.50 -15.46 -62.09
N GLY A 7 -48.94 -16.19 -61.19
CA GLY A 7 -48.62 -17.59 -61.30
C GLY A 7 -48.45 -18.22 -59.91
N ARG A 8 -49.38 -19.11 -59.54
CA ARG A 8 -49.46 -19.81 -58.24
C ARG A 8 -49.04 -21.29 -58.39
N VAL A 9 -48.34 -21.78 -57.30
CA VAL A 9 -48.56 -23.01 -56.49
C VAL A 9 -48.19 -24.35 -57.17
N PRO A 10 -47.89 -25.52 -56.48
CA PRO A 10 -48.09 -25.87 -55.03
C PRO A 10 -46.98 -26.65 -54.29
N LEU A 11 -47.17 -26.66 -53.00
CA LEU A 11 -47.03 -27.68 -51.91
C LEU A 11 -46.35 -29.03 -52.19
N ALA A 12 -45.44 -29.39 -51.31
CA ALA A 12 -45.34 -30.76 -50.76
C ALA A 12 -44.77 -30.67 -49.34
N CYS A 13 -45.54 -31.23 -48.37
CA CYS A 13 -45.15 -31.43 -46.96
C CYS A 13 -44.15 -32.59 -46.82
N ALA A 14 -43.14 -32.41 -45.95
CA ALA A 14 -42.53 -33.54 -45.24
C ALA A 14 -42.18 -33.07 -43.83
N ALA A 15 -42.84 -33.66 -42.85
CA ALA A 15 -42.58 -33.46 -41.44
C ALA A 15 -41.34 -34.27 -41.02
N ALA A 16 -40.36 -33.60 -40.38
CA ALA A 16 -39.36 -34.26 -39.60
C ALA A 16 -39.28 -33.56 -38.25
N ALA A 17 -39.65 -34.30 -37.19
CA ALA A 17 -39.55 -33.86 -35.81
C ALA A 17 -38.04 -33.90 -35.40
N ALA A 18 -37.47 -32.76 -35.05
CA ALA A 18 -36.19 -32.68 -34.39
C ALA A 18 -36.38 -32.15 -32.97
N LEU A 19 -36.03 -32.97 -31.97
CA LEU A 19 -35.91 -32.58 -30.57
C LEU A 19 -34.89 -31.42 -30.47
N ALA A 20 -35.34 -30.25 -30.10
CA ALA A 20 -34.48 -29.17 -29.68
C ALA A 20 -34.15 -29.37 -28.18
N ALA A 21 -32.96 -29.89 -27.86
CA ALA A 21 -32.37 -29.79 -26.55
C ALA A 21 -31.92 -28.31 -26.36
N GLY A 22 -32.67 -27.54 -25.56
CA GLY A 22 -32.29 -26.20 -25.18
C GLY A 22 -31.09 -26.24 -24.25
N MET A 23 -29.89 -25.92 -24.77
CA MET A 23 -28.80 -25.50 -23.95
C MET A 23 -29.09 -24.07 -23.43
N LEU A 24 -29.47 -23.96 -22.16
CA LEU A 24 -29.34 -22.69 -21.44
C LEU A 24 -27.85 -22.38 -21.34
N ALA A 25 -27.34 -21.52 -22.21
CA ALA A 25 -26.07 -20.88 -22.01
C ALA A 25 -26.25 -19.91 -20.81
N ALA A 26 -25.71 -20.32 -19.65
CA ALA A 26 -25.54 -19.41 -18.54
C ALA A 26 -24.62 -18.28 -19.01
N THR A 27 -25.18 -17.13 -19.31
CA THR A 27 -24.40 -15.89 -19.52
C THR A 27 -23.78 -15.55 -18.17
N THR A 28 -22.50 -15.90 -17.99
CA THR A 28 -21.70 -15.26 -16.94
C THR A 28 -21.78 -13.75 -17.15
N PRO A 29 -22.13 -12.97 -16.12
CA PRO A 29 -22.07 -11.53 -16.27
C PRO A 29 -20.64 -11.15 -16.67
N ALA A 30 -20.51 -10.45 -17.80
CA ALA A 30 -19.24 -9.87 -18.17
C ALA A 30 -18.86 -8.94 -17.01
N HIS A 31 -17.81 -9.29 -16.26
CA HIS A 31 -17.19 -8.35 -15.35
C HIS A 31 -16.74 -7.19 -16.23
N ALA A 32 -17.31 -6.02 -15.98
CA ALA A 32 -16.78 -4.80 -16.55
C ALA A 32 -15.28 -4.77 -16.24
N ALA A 33 -14.46 -4.56 -17.27
CA ALA A 33 -13.03 -4.43 -17.06
C ALA A 33 -12.84 -3.34 -16.02
N VAL A 34 -12.27 -3.70 -14.86
CA VAL A 34 -11.93 -2.72 -13.81
C VAL A 34 -10.98 -1.74 -14.49
N ALA A 35 -11.34 -0.47 -14.49
CA ALA A 35 -10.45 0.58 -15.01
C ALA A 35 -9.10 0.45 -14.28
N ALA A 36 -8.00 0.60 -15.00
CA ALA A 36 -6.68 0.55 -14.39
C ALA A 36 -6.59 1.60 -13.28
N ALA A 37 -6.06 1.22 -12.12
CA ALA A 37 -5.85 2.15 -11.00
C ALA A 37 -4.84 3.24 -11.40
N GLY A 38 -4.98 4.43 -10.81
CA GLY A 38 -4.11 5.58 -11.05
C GLY A 38 -4.73 6.65 -11.93
N ALA A 39 -3.98 7.73 -12.11
CA ALA A 39 -4.40 8.90 -12.86
C ALA A 39 -4.39 8.65 -14.37
N SER A 40 -5.31 9.31 -15.08
CA SER A 40 -5.26 9.43 -16.54
C SER A 40 -4.23 10.48 -16.93
N LEU A 41 -3.00 10.04 -17.19
CA LEU A 41 -1.87 10.94 -17.43
C LEU A 41 -1.81 11.46 -18.86
N PRO A 42 -1.46 12.74 -19.11
CA PRO A 42 -1.28 13.29 -20.44
C PRO A 42 0.01 12.79 -21.11
N PHE A 43 0.86 12.07 -20.41
CA PHE A 43 2.14 11.54 -20.88
C PHE A 43 2.21 10.01 -20.76
N THR A 44 3.27 9.45 -21.33
CA THR A 44 3.63 8.04 -21.16
C THR A 44 5.07 7.98 -20.70
N SER A 45 5.31 7.30 -19.58
CA SER A 45 6.65 7.08 -19.00
C SER A 45 7.34 5.91 -19.68
N VAL A 46 8.65 6.01 -19.86
CA VAL A 46 9.52 4.93 -20.36
C VAL A 46 10.77 4.86 -19.46
N GLU A 47 11.00 3.68 -18.89
CA GLU A 47 12.13 3.41 -18.02
C GLU A 47 13.45 3.39 -18.79
N ALA A 48 14.50 4.01 -18.23
CA ALA A 48 15.78 4.14 -18.87
C ALA A 48 16.50 2.79 -19.03
N GLU A 49 16.35 1.89 -18.08
CA GLU A 49 16.94 0.55 -18.16
C GLU A 49 16.33 -0.30 -19.27
N SER A 50 15.13 0.02 -19.75
CA SER A 50 14.53 -0.62 -20.92
C SER A 50 15.02 -0.04 -22.25
N ALA A 51 15.63 1.16 -22.23
CA ALA A 51 16.10 1.88 -23.40
C ALA A 51 17.48 1.38 -23.89
N THR A 52 17.86 1.79 -25.11
CA THR A 52 19.22 1.55 -25.64
C THR A 52 20.21 2.49 -24.97
N THR A 53 21.34 1.99 -24.48
CA THR A 53 22.30 2.84 -23.76
C THR A 53 23.76 2.45 -24.04
N THR A 54 24.65 3.46 -24.02
CA THR A 54 26.08 3.28 -23.92
C THR A 54 26.61 3.43 -22.49
N GLY A 55 25.68 3.75 -21.53
CA GLY A 55 25.94 3.82 -20.10
C GLY A 55 25.83 2.48 -19.40
N THR A 56 25.81 2.54 -18.08
CA THR A 56 25.73 1.36 -17.22
C THR A 56 24.36 1.29 -16.56
N ARG A 57 23.63 0.18 -16.73
CA ARG A 57 22.43 -0.09 -15.94
C ARG A 57 22.82 -0.39 -14.50
N ILE A 58 22.13 0.20 -13.55
CA ILE A 58 22.29 -0.03 -12.12
C ILE A 58 20.98 -0.62 -11.56
N GLY A 59 21.09 -1.47 -10.55
CA GLY A 59 19.94 -2.18 -9.97
C GLY A 59 19.61 -3.50 -10.71
N PRO A 60 18.47 -4.16 -10.36
CA PRO A 60 17.56 -3.74 -9.29
C PRO A 60 18.20 -3.83 -7.91
N ASP A 61 17.98 -2.84 -7.07
CA ASP A 61 18.48 -2.81 -5.70
C ASP A 61 17.38 -2.31 -4.74
N PHE A 62 17.09 -3.10 -3.72
CA PHE A 62 16.08 -2.80 -2.69
C PHE A 62 16.73 -2.34 -1.37
N THR A 63 18.05 -2.16 -1.37
CA THR A 63 18.78 -1.69 -0.19
C THR A 63 18.50 -0.22 0.05
N GLN A 64 17.74 0.10 1.06
CA GLN A 64 17.35 1.46 1.40
C GLN A 64 18.55 2.41 1.46
N GLY A 65 18.43 3.59 0.86
CA GLY A 65 19.48 4.60 0.80
C GLY A 65 20.54 4.39 -0.28
N THR A 66 20.34 3.48 -1.22
CA THR A 66 21.19 3.38 -2.42
C THR A 66 20.56 4.14 -3.60
N LEU A 67 21.38 4.56 -4.56
CA LEU A 67 20.89 5.30 -5.73
C LEU A 67 19.84 4.52 -6.52
N ALA A 68 20.05 3.23 -6.77
CA ALA A 68 19.11 2.42 -7.53
C ALA A 68 17.81 2.14 -6.74
N SER A 69 17.88 2.10 -5.39
CA SER A 69 16.68 1.85 -4.59
C SER A 69 15.67 3.01 -4.61
N GLU A 70 16.09 4.20 -4.97
CA GLU A 70 15.22 5.38 -5.09
C GLU A 70 14.71 5.59 -6.52
N ALA A 71 15.21 4.85 -7.49
CA ALA A 71 14.74 4.89 -8.87
C ALA A 71 13.40 4.14 -9.04
N SER A 72 12.62 4.52 -10.04
CA SER A 72 11.45 3.77 -10.50
C SER A 72 11.88 2.34 -10.87
N GLY A 73 11.08 1.35 -10.51
CA GLY A 73 11.48 -0.05 -10.76
C GLY A 73 12.74 -0.51 -10.01
N ARG A 74 13.33 0.33 -9.15
CA ARG A 74 14.61 0.08 -8.45
C ARG A 74 15.80 -0.06 -9.39
N GLN A 75 15.75 0.56 -10.55
CA GLN A 75 16.75 0.49 -11.60
C GLN A 75 16.92 1.84 -12.29
N ALA A 76 18.08 2.10 -12.86
CA ALA A 76 18.33 3.30 -13.65
C ALA A 76 19.53 3.11 -14.57
N VAL A 77 19.85 4.11 -15.39
CA VAL A 77 21.02 4.13 -16.28
C VAL A 77 21.98 5.23 -15.89
N ARG A 78 23.20 4.87 -15.49
CA ARG A 78 24.29 5.80 -15.19
C ARG A 78 25.07 6.12 -16.44
N LEU A 79 25.23 7.41 -16.75
CA LEU A 79 25.93 7.95 -17.89
C LEU A 79 27.15 8.74 -17.43
N SER A 80 28.34 8.40 -17.90
CA SER A 80 29.51 9.27 -17.87
C SER A 80 29.47 10.28 -19.01
N ALA A 81 30.29 11.33 -18.96
CA ALA A 81 30.38 12.32 -20.04
C ALA A 81 30.55 11.65 -21.42
N GLY A 82 29.79 12.05 -22.40
CA GLY A 82 29.73 11.49 -23.75
C GLY A 82 28.88 10.23 -23.89
N GLN A 83 28.50 9.57 -22.81
CA GLN A 83 27.57 8.43 -22.86
C GLN A 83 26.10 8.90 -22.95
N ARG A 84 25.25 8.04 -23.52
CA ARG A 84 23.84 8.38 -23.74
C ARG A 84 22.90 7.22 -23.45
N VAL A 85 21.65 7.58 -23.18
CA VAL A 85 20.48 6.69 -23.19
C VAL A 85 19.53 7.15 -24.30
N GLU A 86 19.00 6.21 -25.09
CA GLU A 86 18.15 6.46 -26.24
C GLU A 86 16.83 5.72 -26.08
N PHE A 87 15.76 6.48 -25.94
CA PHE A 87 14.38 6.02 -25.83
C PHE A 87 13.72 5.93 -27.21
N THR A 88 12.82 4.99 -27.36
CA THR A 88 11.85 4.98 -28.45
C THR A 88 10.56 5.67 -27.96
N ALA A 89 10.15 6.76 -28.63
CA ALA A 89 8.96 7.49 -28.25
C ALA A 89 7.73 6.56 -28.27
N PRO A 90 7.01 6.38 -27.16
CA PRO A 90 5.88 5.46 -27.09
C PRO A 90 4.62 6.00 -27.78
N ARG A 91 4.60 7.31 -28.01
CA ARG A 91 3.51 8.08 -28.64
C ARG A 91 4.05 9.35 -29.29
N ALA A 92 3.20 10.05 -30.03
CA ALA A 92 3.52 11.42 -30.46
C ALA A 92 3.80 12.31 -29.22
N ALA A 93 4.85 13.12 -29.29
CA ALA A 93 5.25 14.02 -28.22
C ALA A 93 5.93 15.29 -28.79
N ASN A 94 5.90 16.37 -28.03
CA ASN A 94 6.67 17.59 -28.27
C ASN A 94 7.32 18.13 -27.01
N ALA A 95 7.19 17.37 -25.91
CA ALA A 95 7.76 17.67 -24.61
C ALA A 95 8.22 16.40 -23.92
N VAL A 96 9.21 16.53 -23.05
CA VAL A 96 9.71 15.48 -22.19
C VAL A 96 9.93 16.01 -20.78
N ASN A 97 9.67 15.16 -19.78
CA ASN A 97 10.12 15.35 -18.42
C ASN A 97 11.02 14.16 -18.06
N VAL A 98 12.20 14.39 -17.51
CA VAL A 98 13.20 13.35 -17.26
C VAL A 98 13.54 13.33 -15.78
N SER A 99 13.32 12.20 -15.12
CA SER A 99 13.82 11.94 -13.78
C SER A 99 15.29 11.56 -13.86
N TYR A 100 16.10 12.25 -13.09
CA TYR A 100 17.55 12.13 -13.14
C TYR A 100 18.21 12.32 -11.78
N SER A 101 19.45 11.88 -11.67
CA SER A 101 20.33 12.15 -10.53
C SER A 101 21.72 12.59 -11.00
N VAL A 102 22.32 13.52 -10.29
CA VAL A 102 23.72 13.88 -10.41
C VAL A 102 24.40 13.82 -9.04
N PRO A 103 25.73 13.61 -8.97
CA PRO A 103 26.44 13.61 -7.69
C PRO A 103 26.26 14.91 -6.92
N ASP A 104 26.26 14.81 -5.60
CA ASP A 104 26.06 15.94 -4.68
C ASP A 104 26.97 17.13 -5.00
N GLY A 105 26.41 18.33 -4.98
CA GLY A 105 27.09 19.58 -5.29
C GLY A 105 27.40 19.79 -6.77
N GLN A 106 26.98 18.90 -7.66
CA GLN A 106 27.22 19.01 -9.08
C GLN A 106 26.01 19.50 -9.87
N SER A 107 26.30 20.07 -11.04
CA SER A 107 25.32 20.42 -12.06
C SER A 107 25.92 20.20 -13.45
N GLY A 108 25.07 20.07 -14.46
CA GLY A 108 25.49 19.85 -15.82
C GLY A 108 24.33 19.95 -16.80
N SER A 109 24.46 19.27 -17.93
CA SER A 109 23.36 19.22 -18.90
C SER A 109 23.37 17.90 -19.66
N LEU A 110 22.20 17.57 -20.19
CA LEU A 110 22.02 16.51 -21.17
C LEU A 110 21.78 17.16 -22.54
N ASP A 111 22.62 16.81 -23.53
CA ASP A 111 22.34 17.10 -24.93
C ASP A 111 21.20 16.21 -25.40
N VAL A 112 20.27 16.78 -26.17
CA VAL A 112 19.10 16.07 -26.66
C VAL A 112 19.21 15.83 -28.15
N TYR A 113 18.95 14.60 -28.56
CA TYR A 113 18.95 14.17 -29.96
C TYR A 113 17.59 13.63 -30.34
N VAL A 114 17.14 13.99 -31.54
CA VAL A 114 15.94 13.42 -32.15
C VAL A 114 16.35 12.73 -33.44
N ASN A 115 16.11 11.43 -33.56
CA ASN A 115 16.50 10.59 -34.71
C ASN A 115 17.99 10.75 -35.09
N GLY A 116 18.85 10.80 -34.06
CA GLY A 116 20.30 10.95 -34.22
C GLY A 116 20.77 12.38 -34.48
N THR A 117 19.90 13.36 -34.65
CA THR A 117 20.24 14.77 -34.85
C THR A 117 20.12 15.53 -33.54
N LYS A 118 21.22 16.19 -33.12
CA LYS A 118 21.23 17.05 -31.94
C LYS A 118 20.32 18.26 -32.17
N ILE A 119 19.42 18.54 -31.23
CA ILE A 119 18.59 19.76 -31.25
C ILE A 119 19.35 20.90 -30.52
N SER A 120 18.91 22.14 -30.73
CA SER A 120 19.54 23.33 -30.13
C SER A 120 19.26 23.48 -28.63
N ARG A 121 18.36 22.70 -28.07
CA ARG A 121 17.95 22.73 -26.68
C ARG A 121 18.67 21.65 -25.87
N THR A 122 19.03 21.99 -24.63
CA THR A 122 19.61 21.07 -23.67
C THR A 122 18.75 20.99 -22.43
N LEU A 123 18.83 19.89 -21.70
CA LEU A 123 18.19 19.70 -20.41
C LEU A 123 19.21 19.98 -19.31
N ALA A 124 18.98 21.01 -18.51
CA ALA A 124 19.82 21.31 -17.35
C ALA A 124 19.55 20.31 -16.23
N VAL A 125 20.59 19.86 -15.54
CA VAL A 125 20.54 18.90 -14.43
C VAL A 125 21.36 19.43 -13.25
N THR A 126 20.86 19.25 -12.03
CA THR A 126 21.50 19.76 -10.80
C THR A 126 21.13 18.89 -9.60
N SER A 127 21.99 18.85 -8.59
CA SER A 127 21.66 18.26 -7.28
C SER A 127 21.12 19.28 -6.27
N LYS A 128 20.77 20.51 -6.72
CA LYS A 128 20.38 21.61 -5.85
C LYS A 128 19.17 21.30 -4.98
N TYR A 129 18.25 20.48 -5.49
CA TYR A 129 16.94 20.22 -4.86
C TYR A 129 16.83 18.85 -4.19
N SER A 130 17.95 18.24 -3.85
CA SER A 130 18.03 16.85 -3.36
C SER A 130 17.91 16.71 -1.83
N TYR A 131 17.63 17.77 -1.08
CA TYR A 131 17.69 17.72 0.38
C TYR A 131 16.32 17.67 1.05
N VAL A 132 16.15 16.69 1.94
CA VAL A 132 15.00 16.50 2.82
C VAL A 132 15.49 16.52 4.27
N ASP A 133 14.64 16.94 5.22
CA ASP A 133 14.99 16.81 6.63
C ASP A 133 14.70 15.40 7.12
N THR A 134 15.75 14.68 7.46
CA THR A 134 15.68 13.36 8.07
C THR A 134 16.29 13.32 9.48
N SER A 135 16.45 14.48 10.12
CA SER A 135 17.06 14.58 11.45
C SER A 135 16.34 13.75 12.53
N TRP A 136 15.06 13.48 12.34
CA TRP A 136 14.20 12.66 13.20
C TRP A 136 14.24 11.15 12.87
N ILE A 137 15.02 10.74 11.86
CA ILE A 137 15.16 9.33 11.44
C ILE A 137 16.59 8.86 11.68
N ALA A 138 16.75 7.87 12.55
CA ALA A 138 18.05 7.31 12.89
C ALA A 138 18.76 6.71 11.67
N GLY A 139 19.98 7.17 11.40
CA GLY A 139 20.83 6.65 10.32
C GLY A 139 20.36 6.95 8.90
N ALA A 140 19.32 7.76 8.72
CA ALA A 140 18.84 8.16 7.40
C ALA A 140 19.74 9.23 6.78
N ARG A 141 19.71 9.32 5.45
CA ARG A 141 20.36 10.40 4.70
C ARG A 141 19.48 11.65 4.71
N GLN A 142 20.11 12.83 4.70
CA GLN A 142 19.42 14.10 4.62
C GLN A 142 19.12 14.55 3.19
N HIS A 143 19.10 13.64 2.23
CA HIS A 143 18.78 13.94 0.83
C HIS A 143 18.24 12.71 0.11
N HIS A 144 17.53 12.95 -0.97
CA HIS A 144 17.17 11.97 -2.00
C HIS A 144 18.05 12.14 -3.24
N PHE A 145 18.01 11.18 -4.15
CA PHE A 145 18.93 11.19 -5.29
C PHE A 145 18.32 11.79 -6.56
N PHE A 146 17.01 11.62 -6.79
CA PHE A 146 16.39 11.97 -8.07
C PHE A 146 15.64 13.29 -8.03
N ASP A 147 15.66 13.99 -9.16
CA ASP A 147 14.96 15.24 -9.43
C ASP A 147 14.38 15.17 -10.85
N ASP A 148 13.41 16.01 -11.17
CA ASP A 148 12.74 16.04 -12.46
C ASP A 148 13.12 17.32 -13.25
N ALA A 149 13.49 17.15 -14.52
CA ALA A 149 13.75 18.25 -15.43
C ALA A 149 12.92 18.14 -16.70
N ARG A 150 12.33 19.25 -17.11
CA ARG A 150 11.37 19.31 -18.23
C ARG A 150 11.89 20.11 -19.41
N LEU A 151 11.51 19.70 -20.63
CA LEU A 151 11.92 20.35 -21.87
C LEU A 151 10.84 20.27 -22.93
N LEU A 152 10.44 21.42 -23.51
CA LEU A 152 9.75 21.46 -24.79
C LEU A 152 10.76 21.19 -25.91
N LEU A 153 10.56 20.16 -26.72
CA LEU A 153 11.52 19.75 -27.77
C LEU A 153 11.67 20.78 -28.89
N GLY A 154 10.68 21.65 -29.06
CA GLY A 154 10.63 22.63 -30.17
C GLY A 154 10.24 22.02 -31.50
N GLN A 155 9.94 20.75 -31.54
CA GLN A 155 9.43 20.00 -32.70
C GLN A 155 8.55 18.84 -32.20
N ASN A 156 7.70 18.34 -33.10
CA ASN A 156 6.94 17.13 -32.82
C ASN A 156 7.77 15.88 -33.18
N VAL A 157 7.67 14.86 -32.34
CA VAL A 157 8.13 13.50 -32.59
C VAL A 157 6.93 12.57 -32.71
N GLN A 158 7.07 11.50 -33.47
CA GLN A 158 6.03 10.49 -33.64
C GLN A 158 6.33 9.26 -32.80
N ALA A 159 5.33 8.40 -32.60
CA ALA A 159 5.57 7.09 -32.04
C ALA A 159 6.60 6.33 -32.88
N GLY A 160 7.63 5.77 -32.20
CA GLY A 160 8.74 5.08 -32.86
C GLY A 160 9.98 5.93 -33.13
N ASP A 161 9.88 7.27 -33.07
CA ASP A 161 11.04 8.16 -33.16
C ASP A 161 12.01 7.94 -31.98
N ARG A 162 13.30 8.20 -32.20
CA ARG A 162 14.31 8.02 -31.18
C ARG A 162 14.68 9.33 -30.53
N ILE A 163 14.62 9.38 -29.23
CA ILE A 163 15.03 10.53 -28.41
C ILE A 163 16.16 10.08 -27.50
N ALA A 164 17.34 10.70 -27.65
CA ALA A 164 18.47 10.37 -26.82
C ALA A 164 18.92 11.55 -25.95
N PHE A 165 19.31 11.22 -24.72
CA PHE A 165 19.92 12.13 -23.75
C PHE A 165 21.37 11.74 -23.56
N GLN A 166 22.30 12.67 -23.85
CA GLN A 166 23.74 12.45 -23.72
C GLN A 166 24.32 13.36 -22.65
N ALA A 167 24.98 12.77 -21.65
CA ALA A 167 25.67 13.52 -20.61
C ALA A 167 26.83 14.35 -21.21
N THR A 168 26.90 15.66 -20.89
CA THR A 168 27.91 16.55 -21.47
C THR A 168 29.21 16.57 -20.69
N SER A 169 29.19 16.82 -19.40
CA SER A 169 30.39 17.06 -18.58
C SER A 169 30.40 16.36 -17.24
N THR A 170 29.23 16.15 -16.61
CA THR A 170 29.13 15.45 -15.32
C THR A 170 28.52 14.07 -15.50
N GLN A 171 28.69 13.20 -14.50
CA GLN A 171 27.95 11.95 -14.44
C GLN A 171 26.47 12.25 -14.23
N VAL A 172 25.59 11.65 -15.02
CA VAL A 172 24.13 11.74 -14.84
C VAL A 172 23.57 10.34 -14.78
N THR A 173 22.74 10.07 -13.82
CA THR A 173 21.91 8.85 -13.79
C THR A 173 20.51 9.23 -14.27
N VAL A 174 20.00 8.55 -15.29
CA VAL A 174 18.66 8.75 -15.84
C VAL A 174 17.79 7.58 -15.39
N ASP A 175 16.63 7.87 -14.85
CA ASP A 175 15.66 6.90 -14.35
C ASP A 175 14.54 6.71 -15.36
N VAL A 176 13.66 7.68 -15.52
CA VAL A 176 12.49 7.59 -16.37
C VAL A 176 12.33 8.85 -17.22
N ALA A 177 11.77 8.71 -18.43
CA ALA A 177 11.41 9.82 -19.29
C ALA A 177 9.90 9.79 -19.59
N ASP A 178 9.20 10.90 -19.30
CA ASP A 178 7.79 11.09 -19.58
C ASP A 178 7.62 11.81 -20.93
N PHE A 179 6.97 11.18 -21.89
CA PHE A 179 6.71 11.72 -23.23
C PHE A 179 5.31 12.31 -23.33
N GLU A 180 5.20 13.59 -23.62
CA GLU A 180 3.93 14.32 -23.65
C GLU A 180 3.71 15.06 -24.98
N GLN A 181 2.48 14.99 -25.49
CA GLN A 181 2.01 15.86 -26.57
C GLN A 181 1.29 17.05 -25.93
N VAL A 182 2.03 18.14 -25.73
CA VAL A 182 1.52 19.38 -25.13
C VAL A 182 0.74 20.15 -26.19
N ALA A 183 -0.48 20.57 -25.85
CA ALA A 183 -1.28 21.44 -26.70
C ALA A 183 -0.63 22.84 -26.80
N ALA A 184 -1.01 23.64 -27.81
CA ALA A 184 -0.59 25.03 -27.88
C ALA A 184 -1.04 25.83 -26.67
N ALA A 185 -0.27 26.87 -26.30
CA ALA A 185 -0.62 27.75 -25.19
C ALA A 185 -2.07 28.29 -25.35
N ALA A 186 -2.83 28.22 -24.26
CA ALA A 186 -4.20 28.70 -24.24
C ALA A 186 -4.28 30.21 -24.51
N ALA A 187 -5.35 30.62 -25.13
CA ALA A 187 -5.62 32.04 -25.37
C ALA A 187 -6.16 32.73 -24.11
N ARG A 188 -5.89 34.02 -23.95
CA ARG A 188 -6.40 34.83 -22.86
C ARG A 188 -7.93 34.80 -22.80
N PRO A 189 -8.55 34.48 -21.66
CA PRO A 189 -10.00 34.54 -21.51
C PRO A 189 -10.55 35.97 -21.68
N ALA A 190 -11.68 36.09 -22.38
CA ALA A 190 -12.34 37.39 -22.55
C ALA A 190 -12.73 37.98 -21.18
N GLY A 191 -12.51 39.27 -20.99
CA GLY A 191 -12.81 39.98 -19.73
C GLY A 191 -11.83 39.71 -18.58
N SER A 192 -10.77 38.93 -18.78
CA SER A 192 -9.76 38.69 -17.76
C SER A 192 -8.83 39.91 -17.57
N VAL A 193 -8.29 40.05 -16.36
CA VAL A 193 -7.22 41.01 -16.04
C VAL A 193 -5.88 40.30 -16.16
N SER A 194 -5.01 40.72 -17.08
CA SER A 194 -3.69 40.10 -17.18
C SER A 194 -2.73 40.67 -16.12
N VAL A 195 -1.87 39.82 -15.59
CA VAL A 195 -0.78 40.24 -14.71
C VAL A 195 0.19 41.19 -15.44
N THR A 196 0.37 41.02 -16.76
CA THR A 196 1.19 41.92 -17.58
C THR A 196 0.54 43.28 -17.79
N ASP A 197 -0.81 43.40 -17.79
CA ASP A 197 -1.51 44.69 -17.78
C ASP A 197 -1.23 45.51 -16.51
N LYS A 198 -0.73 44.85 -15.47
CA LYS A 198 -0.33 45.45 -14.18
C LYS A 198 1.18 45.54 -14.00
N GLY A 199 1.94 45.26 -15.05
CA GLY A 199 3.39 45.44 -15.05
C GLY A 199 4.19 44.19 -14.64
N ALA A 200 3.60 42.98 -14.62
CA ALA A 200 4.36 41.76 -14.42
C ALA A 200 5.40 41.59 -15.54
N ASP A 201 6.59 41.16 -15.18
CA ASP A 201 7.70 40.92 -16.11
C ASP A 201 7.74 39.46 -16.55
N PRO A 202 7.38 39.14 -17.83
CA PRO A 202 7.36 37.77 -18.33
C PRO A 202 8.74 37.21 -18.66
N SER A 203 9.82 37.96 -18.44
CA SER A 203 11.20 37.49 -18.60
C SER A 203 11.76 36.80 -17.32
N GLY A 204 11.08 36.92 -16.18
CA GLY A 204 11.50 36.39 -14.89
C GLY A 204 12.65 37.14 -14.24
N GLN A 205 13.06 38.30 -14.78
CA GLN A 205 14.16 39.07 -14.20
C GLN A 205 13.69 40.02 -13.10
N GLY A 206 12.51 40.63 -13.25
CA GLY A 206 11.90 41.53 -12.30
C GLY A 206 10.94 40.86 -11.34
N ASP A 207 10.79 41.43 -10.13
CA ASP A 207 9.78 40.97 -9.17
C ASP A 207 8.38 41.40 -9.66
N SER A 208 7.53 40.45 -9.87
CA SER A 208 6.14 40.62 -10.32
C SER A 208 5.11 40.55 -9.20
N THR A 209 5.53 40.42 -7.93
CA THR A 209 4.63 40.24 -6.76
C THR A 209 3.52 41.29 -6.69
N GLN A 210 3.86 42.57 -6.85
CA GLN A 210 2.87 43.66 -6.77
C GLN A 210 1.91 43.61 -7.96
N ALA A 211 2.40 43.29 -9.16
CA ALA A 211 1.54 43.14 -10.34
C ALA A 211 0.51 42.03 -10.21
N PHE A 212 0.87 40.90 -9.57
CA PHE A 212 -0.10 39.84 -9.25
C PHE A 212 -1.15 40.33 -8.24
N ARG A 213 -0.76 41.04 -7.18
CA ARG A 213 -1.69 41.63 -6.18
C ARG A 213 -2.66 42.61 -6.84
N ASP A 214 -2.14 43.51 -7.70
CA ASP A 214 -2.95 44.49 -8.41
C ASP A 214 -3.91 43.84 -9.43
N ALA A 215 -3.49 42.76 -10.09
CA ALA A 215 -4.35 42.03 -10.98
C ALA A 215 -5.48 41.29 -10.23
N ILE A 216 -5.17 40.67 -9.09
CA ILE A 216 -6.15 40.00 -8.21
C ILE A 216 -7.19 41.04 -7.72
N SER A 217 -6.72 42.18 -7.22
CA SER A 217 -7.59 43.26 -6.77
C SER A 217 -8.48 43.79 -7.91
N ALA A 218 -7.93 44.01 -9.09
CA ALA A 218 -8.65 44.54 -10.25
C ALA A 218 -9.65 43.54 -10.89
N ALA A 219 -9.44 42.23 -10.69
CA ALA A 219 -10.33 41.20 -11.25
C ALA A 219 -11.70 41.16 -10.59
N GLN A 220 -11.86 41.67 -9.36
CA GLN A 220 -13.14 41.80 -8.64
C GLN A 220 -14.02 40.53 -8.69
N GLY A 221 -13.43 39.39 -8.49
CA GLY A 221 -14.12 38.07 -8.54
C GLY A 221 -14.06 37.40 -9.91
N GLY A 222 -13.42 38.01 -10.89
CA GLY A 222 -13.21 37.47 -12.23
C GLY A 222 -11.94 36.65 -12.39
N VAL A 223 -11.43 36.63 -13.61
CA VAL A 223 -10.23 35.86 -13.99
C VAL A 223 -9.00 36.76 -14.01
N VAL A 224 -7.96 36.37 -13.28
CA VAL A 224 -6.60 36.86 -13.45
C VAL A 224 -5.88 35.95 -14.45
N TRP A 225 -5.42 36.53 -15.54
CA TRP A 225 -4.73 35.82 -16.61
C TRP A 225 -3.22 35.95 -16.44
N ILE A 226 -2.54 34.79 -16.47
CA ILE A 226 -1.08 34.69 -16.47
C ILE A 226 -0.66 34.26 -17.88
N PRO A 227 -0.18 35.20 -18.73
CA PRO A 227 0.26 34.89 -20.10
C PRO A 227 1.44 33.89 -20.13
N PRO A 228 1.78 33.33 -21.31
CA PRO A 228 3.05 32.62 -21.48
C PRO A 228 4.24 33.51 -21.06
N GLY A 229 5.16 32.96 -20.27
CA GLY A 229 6.36 33.64 -19.76
C GLY A 229 6.79 33.06 -18.42
N ASP A 230 7.94 33.55 -17.96
CA ASP A 230 8.48 33.26 -16.63
C ASP A 230 8.25 34.50 -15.75
N TYR A 231 7.68 34.30 -14.58
CA TYR A 231 7.35 35.39 -13.64
C TYR A 231 7.99 35.12 -12.30
N ARG A 232 8.64 36.12 -11.73
CA ARG A 232 9.21 36.01 -10.39
C ARG A 232 8.27 36.63 -9.35
N VAL A 233 7.86 35.85 -8.36
CA VAL A 233 7.03 36.28 -7.24
C VAL A 233 7.83 36.04 -5.95
N THR A 234 8.43 37.13 -5.43
CA THR A 234 9.41 37.07 -4.32
C THR A 234 8.76 37.11 -2.95
N SER A 235 7.48 37.48 -2.87
CA SER A 235 6.71 37.50 -1.63
C SER A 235 5.35 36.87 -1.84
N SER A 236 4.86 36.09 -0.87
CA SER A 236 3.60 35.40 -0.94
C SER A 236 2.40 36.31 -1.19
N LEU A 237 1.39 35.74 -1.81
CA LEU A 237 0.08 36.37 -1.99
C LEU A 237 -0.79 36.03 -0.79
N SER A 238 -1.40 37.03 -0.18
CA SER A 238 -2.32 36.90 0.95
C SER A 238 -3.64 37.60 0.68
N GLY A 239 -4.73 37.17 1.35
CA GLY A 239 -6.05 37.75 1.14
C GLY A 239 -6.65 37.37 -0.24
N VAL A 240 -6.17 36.32 -0.87
CA VAL A 240 -6.66 35.83 -2.16
C VAL A 240 -8.03 35.19 -1.93
N GLN A 241 -9.07 35.75 -2.57
CA GLN A 241 -10.44 35.25 -2.43
C GLN A 241 -11.31 35.70 -3.61
N ASN A 242 -12.35 34.93 -3.90
CA ASN A 242 -13.32 35.15 -4.96
C ASN A 242 -12.66 35.45 -6.31
N VAL A 243 -11.69 34.63 -6.73
CA VAL A 243 -10.91 34.87 -7.93
C VAL A 243 -10.48 33.55 -8.59
N THR A 244 -10.33 33.59 -9.90
CA THR A 244 -9.67 32.52 -10.67
C THR A 244 -8.32 33.03 -11.16
N LEU A 245 -7.22 32.36 -10.76
CA LEU A 245 -5.90 32.55 -11.37
C LEU A 245 -5.75 31.48 -12.46
N GLN A 246 -5.58 31.91 -13.70
CA GLN A 246 -5.50 31.00 -14.85
C GLN A 246 -4.29 31.31 -15.72
N GLY A 247 -3.50 30.29 -16.04
CA GLY A 247 -2.39 30.36 -16.98
C GLY A 247 -2.72 29.85 -18.37
N ALA A 248 -1.74 29.93 -19.25
CA ALA A 248 -1.80 29.41 -20.61
C ALA A 248 -1.46 27.90 -20.75
N GLY A 249 -1.28 27.25 -19.62
CA GLY A 249 -0.83 25.86 -19.47
C GLY A 249 0.45 25.78 -18.65
N GLY A 250 0.62 24.69 -17.87
CA GLY A 250 1.77 24.52 -17.00
C GLY A 250 3.14 24.50 -17.69
N TRP A 251 3.17 24.25 -19.00
CA TRP A 251 4.38 24.33 -19.83
C TRP A 251 4.74 25.74 -20.30
N TYR A 252 3.83 26.70 -20.18
CA TYR A 252 3.97 28.02 -20.78
C TYR A 252 3.96 29.18 -19.78
N SER A 253 3.08 29.12 -18.79
CA SER A 253 2.97 30.15 -17.74
C SER A 253 3.66 29.62 -16.49
N VAL A 254 4.85 30.14 -16.19
CA VAL A 254 5.71 29.66 -15.12
C VAL A 254 5.89 30.77 -14.08
N VAL A 255 5.54 30.47 -12.85
CA VAL A 255 5.76 31.36 -11.71
C VAL A 255 6.86 30.79 -10.83
N HIS A 256 7.94 31.52 -10.63
CA HIS A 256 9.02 31.19 -9.72
C HIS A 256 8.73 31.78 -8.34
N ALA A 257 8.39 30.92 -7.37
CA ALA A 257 8.02 31.33 -6.02
C ALA A 257 8.22 30.19 -5.01
N SER A 258 9.05 30.38 -4.00
CA SER A 258 9.18 29.42 -2.90
C SER A 258 7.98 29.43 -1.95
N ARG A 259 7.18 30.48 -1.99
CA ARG A 259 5.93 30.63 -1.22
C ARG A 259 4.95 31.41 -2.10
N PHE A 260 3.90 30.72 -2.60
CA PHE A 260 3.01 31.37 -3.54
C PHE A 260 1.77 31.97 -2.87
N ILE A 261 0.91 31.13 -2.26
CA ILE A 261 -0.22 31.60 -1.44
C ILE A 261 0.07 31.26 0.03
N ASP A 262 0.04 32.27 0.88
CA ASP A 262 0.21 32.13 2.33
C ASP A 262 -0.84 32.97 3.03
N GLN A 263 -1.86 32.30 3.56
CA GLN A 263 -3.00 32.96 4.19
C GLN A 263 -3.66 32.07 5.23
N GLY A 264 -4.22 32.67 6.26
CA GLY A 264 -4.97 31.96 7.30
C GLY A 264 -6.30 31.39 6.76
N GLY A 265 -7.42 31.85 7.29
CA GLY A 265 -8.74 31.48 6.77
C GLY A 265 -9.11 32.29 5.53
N SER A 266 -9.84 31.67 4.60
CA SER A 266 -10.54 32.34 3.51
C SER A 266 -12.02 31.94 3.54
N SER A 267 -12.91 32.90 3.33
CA SER A 267 -14.34 32.64 3.15
C SER A 267 -14.77 32.71 1.69
N GLY A 268 -13.88 33.20 0.84
CA GLY A 268 -14.12 33.32 -0.60
C GLY A 268 -13.61 32.13 -1.39
N ARG A 269 -14.15 31.93 -2.56
CA ARG A 269 -13.78 30.82 -3.46
C ARG A 269 -12.56 31.20 -4.30
N VAL A 270 -11.55 30.30 -4.38
CA VAL A 270 -10.36 30.50 -5.20
C VAL A 270 -10.21 29.33 -6.16
N HIS A 271 -9.98 29.65 -7.43
CA HIS A 271 -9.65 28.66 -8.46
C HIS A 271 -8.25 28.91 -9.01
N LEU A 272 -7.38 27.90 -8.92
CA LEU A 272 -6.01 27.92 -9.45
C LEU A 272 -5.93 26.92 -10.58
N LYS A 273 -5.57 27.36 -11.80
CA LYS A 273 -5.59 26.44 -12.92
C LYS A 273 -4.60 26.77 -14.04
N ASP A 274 -4.06 25.73 -14.64
CA ASP A 274 -3.33 25.75 -15.92
C ASP A 274 -2.05 26.62 -15.90
N PHE A 275 -1.27 26.63 -14.81
CA PHE A 275 0.07 27.24 -14.76
C PHE A 275 1.03 26.42 -13.91
N ALA A 276 2.30 26.78 -13.96
CA ALA A 276 3.32 26.17 -13.11
C ALA A 276 3.73 27.10 -11.98
N VAL A 277 4.00 26.53 -10.80
CA VAL A 277 4.75 27.16 -9.73
C VAL A 277 5.99 26.33 -9.46
N ILE A 278 7.14 26.91 -9.74
CA ILE A 278 8.45 26.30 -9.52
C ILE A 278 9.12 27.03 -8.37
N GLY A 279 9.32 26.32 -7.26
CA GLY A 279 10.00 26.86 -6.08
C GLY A 279 11.51 26.85 -6.24
N GLU A 280 12.16 27.41 -5.24
CA GLU A 280 13.61 27.34 -5.08
C GLU A 280 13.99 26.79 -3.71
N VAL A 281 13.15 25.93 -3.15
CA VAL A 281 13.39 25.29 -1.85
C VAL A 281 14.40 24.18 -2.05
N THR A 282 15.55 24.31 -1.44
CA THR A 282 16.69 23.39 -1.58
C THR A 282 16.87 22.49 -0.37
N GLU A 283 16.18 22.78 0.73
CA GLU A 283 16.27 22.06 2.00
C GLU A 283 14.94 22.18 2.74
N ARG A 284 14.52 21.11 3.40
CA ARG A 284 13.33 21.11 4.25
C ARG A 284 13.60 21.87 5.55
N VAL A 285 12.80 22.89 5.81
CA VAL A 285 12.75 23.59 7.11
C VAL A 285 11.30 23.63 7.55
N ASP A 286 10.94 22.80 8.52
CA ASP A 286 9.52 22.59 8.90
C ASP A 286 8.82 23.86 9.42
N SER A 287 9.56 24.76 10.05
CA SER A 287 9.02 26.04 10.52
C SER A 287 8.71 27.05 9.41
N ASN A 288 9.22 26.85 8.18
CA ASN A 288 8.98 27.75 7.06
C ASN A 288 7.72 27.34 6.30
N PRO A 289 6.79 28.26 5.96
CA PRO A 289 5.63 27.98 5.12
C PRO A 289 5.96 28.07 3.61
N ASP A 290 7.05 27.45 3.17
CA ASP A 290 7.54 27.50 1.79
C ASP A 290 6.74 26.50 0.91
N ASN A 291 5.47 26.80 0.73
CA ASN A 291 4.46 25.96 0.12
C ASN A 291 3.84 26.64 -1.11
N PHE A 292 3.28 25.85 -2.04
CA PHE A 292 2.44 26.41 -3.10
C PHE A 292 1.20 27.07 -2.49
N VAL A 293 0.47 26.34 -1.65
CA VAL A 293 -0.62 26.87 -0.84
C VAL A 293 -0.36 26.56 0.62
N ASN A 294 -0.38 27.57 1.47
CA ASN A 294 -0.35 27.45 2.93
C ASN A 294 -1.60 28.12 3.50
N GLY A 295 -2.53 27.32 4.06
CA GLY A 295 -3.78 27.84 4.63
C GLY A 295 -5.04 27.42 3.88
N SER A 296 -6.06 28.29 3.84
CA SER A 296 -7.36 28.01 3.24
C SER A 296 -7.55 28.70 1.89
N LEU A 297 -8.08 27.99 0.91
CA LEU A 297 -8.57 28.55 -0.35
C LEU A 297 -10.06 28.94 -0.28
N GLY A 298 -10.78 28.53 0.78
CA GLY A 298 -12.20 28.74 0.95
C GLY A 298 -13.09 27.66 0.36
N PRO A 299 -14.37 27.60 0.79
CA PRO A 299 -15.29 26.54 0.40
C PRO A 299 -15.58 26.51 -1.11
N GLY A 300 -15.61 25.31 -1.69
CA GLY A 300 -15.92 25.08 -3.10
C GLY A 300 -14.85 25.60 -4.06
N SER A 301 -13.62 25.74 -3.58
CA SER A 301 -12.44 26.11 -4.38
C SER A 301 -11.95 24.96 -5.27
N SER A 302 -11.01 25.24 -6.19
CA SER A 302 -10.38 24.20 -6.98
C SER A 302 -8.92 24.50 -7.32
N VAL A 303 -8.12 23.43 -7.46
CA VAL A 303 -6.74 23.46 -7.97
C VAL A 303 -6.65 22.43 -9.09
N SER A 304 -6.43 22.86 -10.33
CA SER A 304 -6.47 21.95 -11.48
C SER A 304 -5.47 22.30 -12.57
N GLY A 305 -4.89 21.28 -13.22
CA GLY A 305 -3.95 21.47 -14.33
C GLY A 305 -2.65 22.16 -13.95
N MET A 306 -2.28 22.13 -12.68
CA MET A 306 -1.08 22.79 -12.15
C MET A 306 0.16 21.91 -12.34
N TRP A 307 1.32 22.56 -12.47
CA TRP A 307 2.63 21.97 -12.29
C TRP A 307 3.27 22.62 -11.05
N ILE A 308 3.47 21.84 -10.00
CA ILE A 308 3.97 22.29 -8.68
C ILE A 308 5.26 21.53 -8.43
N GLN A 309 6.40 22.22 -8.23
CA GLN A 309 7.71 21.57 -8.11
C GLN A 309 8.68 22.41 -7.26
N HIS A 310 9.65 21.76 -6.60
CA HIS A 310 10.71 22.35 -5.80
C HIS A 310 10.21 23.27 -4.68
N LEU A 311 9.18 22.83 -3.97
CA LEU A 311 8.62 23.49 -2.80
C LEU A 311 8.81 22.60 -1.56
N LYS A 312 8.58 23.14 -0.36
CA LYS A 312 8.55 22.29 0.82
C LYS A 312 7.32 21.38 0.78
N VAL A 313 6.13 21.99 0.67
CA VAL A 313 4.87 21.25 0.50
C VAL A 313 4.13 21.78 -0.72
N GLY A 314 3.51 20.90 -1.49
CA GLY A 314 2.60 21.32 -2.53
C GLY A 314 1.43 22.09 -1.92
N LEU A 315 0.50 21.43 -1.25
CA LEU A 315 -0.66 22.05 -0.62
C LEU A 315 -0.72 21.68 0.87
N TRP A 316 -0.49 22.65 1.74
CA TRP A 316 -0.69 22.55 3.18
C TRP A 316 -2.00 23.23 3.55
N LEU A 317 -3.08 22.48 3.60
CA LEU A 317 -4.45 22.99 3.65
C LEU A 317 -4.96 23.01 5.09
N THR A 318 -5.04 24.17 5.68
CA THR A 318 -5.61 24.38 7.01
C THR A 318 -6.88 25.23 6.93
N GLY A 319 -7.72 25.18 7.94
CA GLY A 319 -8.94 25.98 7.99
C GLY A 319 -10.04 25.48 7.06
N ASN A 320 -10.91 26.39 6.60
CA ASN A 320 -12.09 26.02 5.82
C ASN A 320 -11.76 25.77 4.34
N ASN A 321 -11.68 24.50 3.97
CA ASN A 321 -11.51 24.02 2.58
C ASN A 321 -12.66 23.10 2.14
N ASP A 322 -13.86 23.26 2.68
CA ASP A 322 -14.98 22.40 2.40
C ASP A 322 -15.29 22.30 0.91
N ASN A 323 -15.53 21.08 0.43
CA ASN A 323 -15.80 20.79 -0.97
C ASN A 323 -14.73 21.29 -1.95
N LEU A 324 -13.46 21.38 -1.50
CA LEU A 324 -12.33 21.66 -2.39
C LEU A 324 -12.13 20.50 -3.37
N VAL A 325 -11.82 20.85 -4.63
CA VAL A 325 -11.44 19.88 -5.66
C VAL A 325 -9.99 20.13 -6.09
N VAL A 326 -9.14 19.10 -5.96
CA VAL A 326 -7.74 19.10 -6.41
C VAL A 326 -7.58 18.02 -7.46
N GLU A 327 -7.42 18.42 -8.74
CA GLU A 327 -7.44 17.42 -9.80
C GLU A 327 -6.52 17.75 -10.99
N ASN A 328 -6.03 16.69 -11.66
CA ASN A 328 -5.21 16.81 -12.87
C ASN A 328 -3.92 17.61 -12.67
N ASN A 329 -3.33 17.60 -11.49
CA ASN A 329 -2.10 18.30 -11.17
C ASN A 329 -0.89 17.37 -11.25
N ARG A 330 0.29 17.96 -11.47
CA ARG A 330 1.60 17.36 -11.18
C ARG A 330 2.19 18.03 -9.95
N ILE A 331 2.58 17.24 -8.96
CA ILE A 331 3.26 17.70 -7.75
C ILE A 331 4.56 16.89 -7.67
N LEU A 332 5.69 17.56 -7.88
CA LEU A 332 6.99 16.91 -8.05
C LEU A 332 8.00 17.49 -7.07
N ASP A 333 8.94 16.65 -6.64
CA ASP A 333 10.17 17.05 -5.93
C ASP A 333 9.90 18.03 -4.76
N THR A 334 8.92 17.69 -3.92
CA THR A 334 8.69 18.43 -2.69
C THR A 334 9.60 17.91 -1.58
N THR A 335 10.13 18.77 -0.72
CA THR A 335 11.00 18.33 0.39
C THR A 335 10.23 17.81 1.60
N ALA A 336 8.89 17.93 1.60
CA ALA A 336 7.96 17.32 2.53
C ALA A 336 6.73 16.81 1.77
N ASP A 337 5.50 16.98 2.31
CA ASP A 337 4.29 16.43 1.72
C ASP A 337 4.01 16.94 0.30
N GLY A 338 3.34 16.10 -0.49
CA GLY A 338 2.74 16.56 -1.74
C GLY A 338 1.48 17.38 -1.47
N LEU A 339 0.54 16.82 -0.73
CA LEU A 339 -0.69 17.48 -0.27
C LEU A 339 -1.05 16.98 1.13
N ASN A 340 -1.41 17.90 2.03
CA ASN A 340 -1.88 17.58 3.36
C ASN A 340 -3.19 18.35 3.67
N LEU A 341 -4.28 17.60 3.91
CA LEU A 341 -5.48 18.14 4.53
C LEU A 341 -5.22 18.18 6.04
N ASN A 342 -4.94 19.36 6.55
CA ASN A 342 -4.48 19.55 7.93
C ASN A 342 -5.65 19.88 8.87
N GLY A 343 -6.65 19.00 8.86
CA GLY A 343 -7.79 18.98 9.75
C GLY A 343 -8.98 19.86 9.37
N ASN A 344 -10.14 19.42 9.80
CA ASN A 344 -11.44 20.10 9.63
C ASN A 344 -11.80 20.36 8.15
N ALA A 345 -11.45 19.43 7.27
CA ALA A 345 -11.76 19.47 5.84
C ALA A 345 -12.94 18.53 5.52
N HIS A 346 -14.01 19.04 4.93
CA HIS A 346 -15.21 18.26 4.67
C HIS A 346 -15.52 18.18 3.18
N GLY A 347 -15.77 16.98 2.67
CA GLY A 347 -16.16 16.75 1.27
C GLY A 347 -15.07 17.09 0.26
N VAL A 348 -13.81 17.08 0.64
CA VAL A 348 -12.67 17.35 -0.25
C VAL A 348 -12.44 16.18 -1.18
N ARG A 349 -12.24 16.45 -2.46
CA ARG A 349 -11.89 15.45 -3.46
C ARG A 349 -10.53 15.74 -4.09
N VAL A 350 -9.58 14.85 -3.90
CA VAL A 350 -8.25 14.89 -4.52
C VAL A 350 -8.16 13.75 -5.53
N SER A 351 -8.16 14.06 -6.81
CA SER A 351 -8.31 13.04 -7.84
C SER A 351 -7.50 13.29 -9.11
N ASN A 352 -7.07 12.20 -9.73
CA ASN A 352 -6.38 12.23 -11.03
C ASN A 352 -5.10 13.09 -11.02
N ASN A 353 -4.38 13.13 -9.89
CA ASN A 353 -3.11 13.83 -9.76
C ASN A 353 -1.94 12.86 -9.96
N PHE A 354 -0.83 13.39 -10.42
CA PHE A 354 0.46 12.69 -10.50
C PHE A 354 1.44 13.31 -9.49
N LEU A 355 1.99 12.47 -8.62
CA LEU A 355 2.97 12.87 -7.61
C LEU A 355 4.24 12.02 -7.75
N ARG A 356 5.43 12.65 -7.64
CA ARG A 356 6.73 11.95 -7.68
C ARG A 356 7.73 12.66 -6.77
N ASN A 357 8.55 11.86 -6.07
CA ASN A 357 9.67 12.32 -5.24
C ASN A 357 9.24 13.25 -4.06
N GLN A 358 8.23 12.87 -3.29
CA GLN A 358 7.90 13.62 -2.07
C GLN A 358 8.84 13.22 -0.92
N GLY A 359 9.26 14.21 -0.14
CA GLY A 359 10.12 14.04 1.04
C GLY A 359 9.35 13.76 2.34
N ASP A 360 8.06 13.52 2.26
CA ASP A 360 7.16 13.05 3.32
C ASP A 360 5.94 12.39 2.66
N ASP A 361 4.80 12.26 3.35
CA ASP A 361 3.58 11.66 2.79
C ASP A 361 3.17 12.35 1.47
N SER A 362 3.00 11.57 0.40
CA SER A 362 2.62 12.20 -0.88
C SER A 362 1.21 12.78 -0.82
N LEU A 363 0.25 12.05 -0.22
CA LEU A 363 -1.11 12.51 0.05
C LEU A 363 -1.46 12.19 1.50
N ALA A 364 -1.78 13.18 2.31
CA ALA A 364 -2.12 13.00 3.71
C ALA A 364 -3.43 13.68 4.12
N MET A 365 -4.12 13.08 5.07
CA MET A 365 -5.22 13.68 5.85
C MET A 365 -4.83 13.63 7.32
N TRP A 366 -4.69 14.79 7.95
CA TRP A 366 -4.40 14.94 9.38
C TRP A 366 -5.59 15.57 10.09
N SER A 367 -6.38 14.79 10.79
CA SER A 367 -7.58 15.25 11.48
C SER A 367 -7.24 16.06 12.74
N LEU A 368 -6.51 17.15 12.55
CA LEU A 368 -6.07 18.09 13.56
C LEU A 368 -7.08 19.24 13.71
N ASN A 369 -7.40 19.65 14.93
CA ASN A 369 -8.40 20.71 15.21
C ASN A 369 -9.80 20.46 14.67
N GLY A 370 -10.14 19.20 14.37
CA GLY A 370 -11.39 18.74 13.80
C GLY A 370 -11.15 17.58 12.84
N ALA A 371 -12.17 16.74 12.68
CA ALA A 371 -12.09 15.58 11.81
C ALA A 371 -12.16 16.01 10.34
N ASP A 372 -11.24 15.52 9.52
CA ASP A 372 -11.50 15.43 8.08
C ASP A 372 -12.64 14.45 7.86
N SER A 373 -13.62 14.78 7.03
CA SER A 373 -14.77 13.92 6.83
C SER A 373 -15.32 13.93 5.41
N ASN A 374 -15.90 12.80 5.00
CA ASN A 374 -16.51 12.64 3.68
C ASN A 374 -15.56 13.04 2.54
N SER A 375 -14.25 12.89 2.75
CA SER A 375 -13.20 13.32 1.85
C SER A 375 -12.56 12.12 1.16
N SER A 376 -11.94 12.35 -0.01
CA SER A 376 -11.43 11.23 -0.80
C SER A 376 -10.11 11.53 -1.51
N PHE A 377 -9.26 10.49 -1.61
CA PHE A 377 -8.14 10.38 -2.54
C PHE A 377 -8.49 9.33 -3.61
N GLU A 378 -8.68 9.75 -4.86
CA GLU A 378 -9.23 8.89 -5.91
C GLU A 378 -8.44 8.97 -7.21
N ASN A 379 -8.13 7.83 -7.82
CA ASN A 379 -7.48 7.78 -9.13
C ASN A 379 -6.18 8.59 -9.21
N ASN A 380 -5.40 8.72 -8.12
CA ASN A 380 -4.11 9.39 -8.15
C ASN A 380 -3.00 8.39 -8.46
N THR A 381 -1.94 8.86 -9.10
CA THR A 381 -0.69 8.11 -9.27
C THR A 381 0.39 8.74 -8.41
N VAL A 382 0.94 7.95 -7.50
CA VAL A 382 2.06 8.32 -6.62
C VAL A 382 3.24 7.41 -6.97
N SER A 383 4.37 8.01 -7.31
CA SER A 383 5.60 7.31 -7.67
C SER A 383 6.75 7.79 -6.79
N GLN A 384 7.53 6.84 -6.26
CA GLN A 384 8.78 7.12 -5.56
C GLN A 384 8.64 8.13 -4.39
N PRO A 385 7.69 7.97 -3.45
CA PRO A 385 7.76 8.76 -2.22
C PRO A 385 9.08 8.41 -1.51
N ASN A 386 9.93 9.42 -1.30
CA ASN A 386 11.28 9.20 -0.77
C ASN A 386 11.26 8.91 0.72
N LEU A 387 10.31 9.49 1.43
CA LEU A 387 10.12 9.34 2.86
C LEU A 387 8.64 9.23 3.17
N ALA A 388 8.30 8.47 4.23
CA ALA A 388 6.94 8.23 4.69
C ALA A 388 6.04 7.56 3.63
N ASN A 389 4.73 7.81 3.64
CA ASN A 389 3.78 6.98 2.92
C ASN A 389 3.41 7.56 1.55
N GLY A 390 2.97 6.70 0.65
CA GLY A 390 2.33 7.16 -0.57
C GLY A 390 1.01 7.87 -0.28
N ILE A 391 0.15 7.25 0.51
CA ILE A 391 -1.13 7.82 0.98
C ILE A 391 -1.26 7.54 2.48
N ALA A 392 -1.55 8.57 3.27
CA ALA A 392 -1.70 8.45 4.71
C ALA A 392 -3.03 9.06 5.21
N ILE A 393 -3.75 8.29 6.01
CA ILE A 393 -4.96 8.74 6.70
C ILE A 393 -4.68 8.70 8.20
N TYR A 394 -4.56 9.86 8.80
CA TYR A 394 -4.32 10.03 10.24
C TYR A 394 -5.58 10.58 10.91
N GLY A 395 -6.44 9.66 11.36
CA GLY A 395 -7.76 10.00 11.91
C GLY A 395 -8.80 10.37 10.85
N GLY A 396 -9.96 10.87 11.28
CA GLY A 396 -11.04 11.32 10.42
C GLY A 396 -12.25 10.39 10.33
N THR A 397 -13.27 10.82 9.62
CA THR A 397 -14.58 10.14 9.58
C THR A 397 -15.06 9.97 8.14
N ASP A 398 -15.46 8.74 7.77
CA ASP A 398 -16.03 8.42 6.44
C ASP A 398 -15.12 8.82 5.28
N ILE A 399 -13.84 8.40 5.37
CA ILE A 399 -12.80 8.69 4.39
C ILE A 399 -12.74 7.59 3.31
N SER A 400 -12.45 7.99 2.08
CA SER A 400 -12.30 7.07 0.93
C SER A 400 -10.92 7.20 0.26
N VAL A 401 -10.26 6.06 0.02
CA VAL A 401 -9.03 5.95 -0.78
C VAL A 401 -9.29 4.94 -1.88
N ARG A 402 -9.48 5.42 -3.13
CA ARG A 402 -10.01 4.56 -4.22
C ARG A 402 -9.20 4.64 -5.50
N ASN A 403 -8.97 3.47 -6.10
CA ASN A 403 -8.38 3.36 -7.44
C ASN A 403 -7.06 4.12 -7.61
N ASN A 404 -6.26 4.29 -6.58
CA ASN A 404 -4.95 4.92 -6.67
C ASN A 404 -3.89 3.89 -7.07
N LEU A 405 -2.87 4.35 -7.80
CA LEU A 405 -1.64 3.62 -8.06
C LEU A 405 -0.53 4.23 -7.20
N VAL A 406 0.08 3.42 -6.36
CA VAL A 406 1.26 3.82 -5.56
C VAL A 406 2.41 2.88 -5.87
N SER A 407 3.59 3.42 -6.17
CA SER A 407 4.77 2.62 -6.47
C SER A 407 6.02 3.13 -5.78
N ASP A 408 6.93 2.19 -5.50
CA ASP A 408 8.32 2.46 -5.14
C ASP A 408 8.51 3.32 -3.88
N THR A 409 7.81 3.00 -2.78
CA THR A 409 8.05 3.69 -1.49
C THR A 409 9.45 3.38 -0.96
N ASN A 410 10.20 4.41 -0.53
CA ASN A 410 11.61 4.25 -0.17
C ASN A 410 11.83 4.02 1.33
N ALA A 411 11.75 5.03 2.16
CA ALA A 411 12.07 4.94 3.58
C ALA A 411 10.87 5.24 4.46
N LEU A 412 10.70 4.50 5.57
CA LEU A 412 9.70 4.76 6.60
C LEU A 412 8.25 4.74 6.08
N GLY A 413 7.96 4.11 4.94
CA GLY A 413 6.67 4.25 4.28
C GLY A 413 6.00 2.97 3.86
N SER A 414 4.68 3.01 3.94
CA SER A 414 3.75 2.09 3.29
C SER A 414 3.21 2.71 1.99
N GLY A 415 2.68 1.91 1.10
CA GLY A 415 1.90 2.44 -0.02
C GLY A 415 0.67 3.20 0.46
N ILE A 416 -0.09 2.59 1.37
CA ILE A 416 -1.23 3.22 2.06
C ILE A 416 -1.12 2.95 3.56
N ALA A 417 -1.25 3.98 4.38
CA ALA A 417 -1.36 3.91 5.84
C ALA A 417 -2.71 4.42 6.32
N VAL A 418 -3.37 3.65 7.19
CA VAL A 418 -4.60 4.03 7.89
C VAL A 418 -4.29 3.98 9.38
N SER A 419 -4.25 5.13 10.05
CA SER A 419 -3.65 5.24 11.36
C SER A 419 -4.39 6.16 12.32
N ASN A 420 -4.32 5.83 13.59
CA ASN A 420 -4.66 6.72 14.70
C ASN A 420 -3.39 7.38 15.30
N GLN A 421 -2.46 7.80 14.45
CA GLN A 421 -1.27 8.54 14.88
C GLN A 421 -1.59 10.04 14.98
N LYS A 422 -1.42 10.59 16.16
CA LYS A 422 -1.50 12.04 16.40
C LYS A 422 -0.12 12.66 16.38
N PHE A 423 0.01 13.78 15.72
CA PHE A 423 1.25 14.57 15.74
C PHE A 423 1.10 15.78 16.69
N LEU A 424 -0.12 16.30 16.81
CA LEU A 424 -0.48 17.41 17.70
C LEU A 424 -1.90 17.19 18.27
N ASP A 425 -2.25 17.93 19.30
CA ASP A 425 -3.62 18.00 19.87
C ASP A 425 -4.29 19.35 19.51
N PRO A 426 -5.64 19.36 19.37
CA PRO A 426 -6.57 18.25 19.47
C PRO A 426 -6.60 17.38 18.20
N PHE A 427 -6.64 16.07 18.37
CA PHE A 427 -6.67 15.08 17.31
C PHE A 427 -8.04 14.36 17.28
N SER A 428 -8.57 14.09 16.09
CA SER A 428 -9.79 13.33 15.88
C SER A 428 -9.47 11.93 15.34
N PRO A 429 -9.58 10.87 16.16
CA PRO A 429 -9.32 9.50 15.70
C PRO A 429 -10.24 9.06 14.57
N LEU A 430 -9.88 7.94 13.92
CA LEU A 430 -10.72 7.30 12.90
C LEU A 430 -12.10 6.95 13.45
N ALA A 431 -13.14 7.30 12.70
CA ALA A 431 -14.52 7.04 13.01
C ALA A 431 -15.35 6.71 11.75
N GLY A 432 -16.56 6.21 11.92
CA GLY A 432 -17.43 5.83 10.81
C GLY A 432 -16.83 4.71 9.95
N THR A 433 -16.82 4.90 8.63
CA THR A 433 -16.30 3.92 7.67
C THR A 433 -15.12 4.48 6.89
N ILE A 434 -13.99 3.80 6.96
CA ILE A 434 -12.82 4.07 6.14
C ILE A 434 -12.81 3.06 5.00
N THR A 435 -12.86 3.54 3.76
CA THR A 435 -12.92 2.71 2.55
C THR A 435 -11.61 2.78 1.79
N VAL A 436 -10.95 1.64 1.61
CA VAL A 436 -9.74 1.50 0.78
C VAL A 436 -10.07 0.50 -0.32
N ASP A 437 -10.40 0.98 -1.52
CA ASP A 437 -10.98 0.14 -2.58
C ASP A 437 -10.28 0.30 -3.92
N GLY A 438 -10.03 -0.81 -4.61
CA GLY A 438 -9.53 -0.82 -5.98
C GLY A 438 -8.10 -0.29 -6.18
N ASN A 439 -7.32 -0.11 -5.10
CA ASN A 439 -5.97 0.45 -5.19
C ASN A 439 -4.97 -0.59 -5.71
N THR A 440 -3.93 -0.11 -6.40
CA THR A 440 -2.79 -0.90 -6.85
C THR A 440 -1.52 -0.39 -6.19
N LEU A 441 -0.82 -1.28 -5.48
CA LEU A 441 0.42 -1.02 -4.76
C LEU A 441 1.54 -1.86 -5.37
N VAL A 442 2.59 -1.21 -5.87
CA VAL A 442 3.70 -1.88 -6.57
C VAL A 442 5.02 -1.54 -5.91
N ARG A 443 5.76 -2.53 -5.44
CA ARG A 443 7.03 -2.35 -4.72
C ARG A 443 6.92 -1.35 -3.56
N THR A 444 5.82 -1.43 -2.82
CA THR A 444 5.54 -0.59 -1.66
C THR A 444 5.77 -1.34 -0.35
N GLY A 445 6.05 -0.61 0.70
CA GLY A 445 6.57 -1.10 1.97
C GLY A 445 8.08 -0.87 2.08
N ALA A 446 8.55 -0.49 3.25
CA ALA A 446 9.94 -0.10 3.50
C ALA A 446 10.37 -0.53 4.90
N VAL A 447 11.58 -0.19 5.32
CA VAL A 447 12.00 -0.33 6.72
C VAL A 447 11.81 0.99 7.46
N ASN A 448 11.23 0.92 8.65
CA ASN A 448 11.34 2.00 9.63
C ASN A 448 12.72 1.89 10.31
N PRO A 449 13.68 2.76 10.01
CA PRO A 449 15.05 2.63 10.54
C PRO A 449 15.14 2.92 12.04
N ASN A 450 14.19 3.65 12.62
CA ASN A 450 14.18 3.93 14.07
C ASN A 450 13.91 2.68 14.91
N TRP A 451 13.17 1.73 14.36
CA TRP A 451 12.81 0.49 15.04
C TRP A 451 13.40 -0.74 14.35
N ASN A 452 14.09 -0.57 13.23
CA ASN A 452 14.48 -1.65 12.33
C ASN A 452 13.28 -2.54 11.98
N HIS A 453 12.12 -1.91 11.76
CA HIS A 453 10.82 -2.56 11.62
C HIS A 453 10.40 -2.61 10.15
N PRO A 454 10.10 -3.79 9.59
CA PRO A 454 9.59 -3.91 8.24
C PRO A 454 8.13 -3.46 8.18
N MET A 455 7.83 -2.52 7.29
CA MET A 455 6.49 -1.97 7.08
C MET A 455 5.83 -2.61 5.87
N GLY A 456 4.55 -2.94 5.99
CA GLY A 456 3.76 -3.55 4.94
C GLY A 456 3.38 -2.58 3.81
N ALA A 457 2.98 -3.14 2.67
CA ALA A 457 2.48 -2.36 1.55
C ALA A 457 1.21 -1.55 1.92
N LEU A 458 0.32 -2.15 2.69
CA LEU A 458 -0.84 -1.50 3.30
C LEU A 458 -0.78 -1.71 4.81
N ARG A 459 -0.78 -0.61 5.57
CA ARG A 459 -0.65 -0.61 7.03
C ARG A 459 -1.89 -0.08 7.71
N VAL A 460 -2.33 -0.77 8.77
CA VAL A 460 -3.36 -0.31 9.71
C VAL A 460 -2.69 -0.19 11.08
N ASP A 461 -2.63 1.02 11.63
CA ASP A 461 -1.81 1.34 12.80
C ASP A 461 -2.60 2.07 13.89
N SER A 462 -2.80 1.39 15.01
CA SER A 462 -3.44 1.93 16.21
C SER A 462 -2.48 2.75 17.08
N TYR A 463 -1.62 3.59 16.49
CA TYR A 463 -0.45 4.23 17.12
C TYR A 463 -0.74 4.88 18.47
N ASP A 464 -1.66 5.85 18.54
CA ASP A 464 -1.98 6.60 19.77
C ASP A 464 -3.31 6.22 20.43
N SER A 465 -4.20 5.58 19.68
CA SER A 465 -5.48 5.06 20.19
C SER A 465 -5.92 3.83 19.41
N ALA A 466 -6.73 3.00 20.06
CA ALA A 466 -7.35 1.84 19.42
C ALA A 466 -8.12 2.23 18.15
N ILE A 467 -8.12 1.36 17.14
CA ILE A 467 -8.97 1.52 15.96
C ILE A 467 -10.23 0.70 16.15
N ASP A 468 -11.37 1.38 16.26
CA ASP A 468 -12.71 0.80 16.37
C ASP A 468 -13.63 1.23 15.21
N ALA A 469 -13.14 2.07 14.31
CA ALA A 469 -13.83 2.42 13.07
C ALA A 469 -13.91 1.19 12.14
N THR A 470 -14.95 1.14 11.30
CA THR A 470 -15.03 0.11 10.25
C THR A 470 -14.01 0.42 9.14
N VAL A 471 -13.04 -0.45 8.92
CA VAL A 471 -12.06 -0.32 7.83
C VAL A 471 -12.31 -1.41 6.79
N ASN A 472 -12.74 -1.02 5.60
CA ASN A 472 -12.98 -1.93 4.49
C ASN A 472 -11.88 -1.77 3.43
N ILE A 473 -11.05 -2.81 3.28
CA ILE A 473 -9.99 -2.91 2.27
C ILE A 473 -10.49 -3.89 1.21
N THR A 474 -10.81 -3.38 0.02
CA THR A 474 -11.44 -4.19 -1.02
C THR A 474 -10.71 -4.08 -2.36
N ASN A 475 -10.75 -5.16 -3.15
CA ASN A 475 -10.26 -5.19 -4.54
C ASN A 475 -8.83 -4.63 -4.73
N THR A 476 -8.00 -4.72 -3.70
CA THR A 476 -6.63 -4.17 -3.71
C THR A 476 -5.67 -5.14 -4.38
N THR A 477 -4.85 -4.62 -5.28
CA THR A 477 -3.74 -5.37 -5.91
C THR A 477 -2.42 -4.95 -5.28
N ILE A 478 -1.66 -5.89 -4.75
CA ILE A 478 -0.32 -5.66 -4.19
C ILE A 478 0.67 -6.53 -4.95
N THR A 479 1.69 -5.90 -5.54
CA THR A 479 2.67 -6.59 -6.38
C THR A 479 4.09 -6.21 -5.98
N ASP A 480 4.96 -7.22 -5.87
CA ASP A 480 6.40 -7.06 -5.62
C ASP A 480 6.72 -6.27 -4.34
N SER A 481 5.87 -6.37 -3.31
CA SER A 481 6.15 -5.73 -2.02
C SER A 481 7.45 -6.29 -1.43
N PRO A 482 8.43 -5.45 -1.06
CA PRO A 482 9.68 -5.96 -0.46
C PRO A 482 9.48 -6.63 0.88
N TYR A 483 8.40 -6.32 1.59
CA TYR A 483 8.05 -6.90 2.90
C TYR A 483 6.67 -7.54 2.89
N SER A 484 5.81 -7.25 3.88
CA SER A 484 4.46 -7.80 3.95
C SER A 484 3.47 -7.09 3.03
N ALA A 485 2.38 -7.78 2.66
CA ALA A 485 1.30 -7.15 1.92
C ALA A 485 0.40 -6.30 2.84
N PHE A 486 -0.06 -6.88 3.95
CA PHE A 486 -0.89 -6.22 4.94
C PHE A 486 -0.21 -6.25 6.31
N GLU A 487 -0.11 -5.11 6.96
CA GLU A 487 0.44 -4.95 8.30
C GLU A 487 -0.62 -4.40 9.26
N PHE A 488 -0.70 -5.00 10.45
CA PHE A 488 -1.55 -4.57 11.55
C PHE A 488 -0.66 -4.37 12.77
N VAL A 489 -0.47 -3.14 13.19
CA VAL A 489 0.52 -2.77 14.21
C VAL A 489 -0.04 -1.73 15.16
N SER A 490 0.56 -1.64 16.36
CA SER A 490 0.43 -0.49 17.24
C SER A 490 1.80 0.17 17.38
N GLY A 491 2.01 1.22 16.61
CA GLY A 491 3.29 1.92 16.52
C GLY A 491 3.81 2.36 17.87
N GLY A 492 5.16 2.36 18.00
CA GLY A 492 5.81 2.61 19.28
C GLY A 492 5.63 1.51 20.33
N GLY A 493 5.16 0.32 19.94
CA GLY A 493 5.02 -0.82 20.85
C GLY A 493 4.00 -0.62 21.96
N ARG A 494 2.89 0.07 21.70
CA ARG A 494 1.85 0.36 22.70
C ARG A 494 0.85 -0.77 22.90
N GLY A 495 0.74 -1.70 21.94
CA GLY A 495 -0.18 -2.84 22.00
C GLY A 495 -1.66 -2.44 22.03
N LEU A 496 -2.02 -1.34 21.36
CA LEU A 496 -3.40 -0.87 21.28
C LEU A 496 -4.17 -1.69 20.22
N PRO A 497 -5.41 -2.12 20.48
CA PRO A 497 -6.11 -3.03 19.58
C PRO A 497 -6.64 -2.36 18.31
N THR A 498 -6.81 -3.20 17.27
CA THR A 498 -7.56 -2.89 16.05
C THR A 498 -8.75 -3.83 15.91
N SER A 499 -9.92 -3.31 15.52
CA SER A 499 -11.13 -4.09 15.31
C SER A 499 -11.91 -3.63 14.06
N HIS A 500 -12.94 -4.38 13.67
CA HIS A 500 -13.85 -4.08 12.55
C HIS A 500 -13.14 -3.91 11.18
N ILE A 501 -12.05 -4.66 10.96
CA ILE A 501 -11.28 -4.60 9.71
C ILE A 501 -11.69 -5.75 8.79
N ASN A 502 -12.05 -5.43 7.56
CA ASN A 502 -12.43 -6.36 6.51
C ASN A 502 -11.51 -6.22 5.30
N VAL A 503 -10.86 -7.30 4.89
CA VAL A 503 -10.05 -7.39 3.67
C VAL A 503 -10.74 -8.36 2.71
N THR A 504 -11.17 -7.89 1.54
CA THR A 504 -11.94 -8.72 0.61
C THR A 504 -11.51 -8.50 -0.85
N GLY A 505 -11.33 -9.61 -1.59
CA GLY A 505 -11.06 -9.56 -3.03
C GLY A 505 -9.67 -9.07 -3.38
N ALA A 506 -8.70 -9.15 -2.47
CA ALA A 506 -7.34 -8.69 -2.73
C ALA A 506 -6.54 -9.72 -3.54
N THR A 507 -5.66 -9.21 -4.42
CA THR A 507 -4.68 -9.98 -5.17
C THR A 507 -3.28 -9.60 -4.71
N VAL A 508 -2.50 -10.57 -4.24
CA VAL A 508 -1.12 -10.38 -3.78
C VAL A 508 -0.17 -11.19 -4.65
N LYS A 509 0.85 -10.54 -5.23
CA LYS A 509 1.87 -11.19 -6.06
C LYS A 509 3.26 -10.79 -5.58
N ASN A 510 4.11 -11.78 -5.29
CA ASN A 510 5.51 -11.61 -4.93
C ASN A 510 5.69 -10.69 -3.71
N THR A 511 5.40 -11.18 -2.51
CA THR A 511 5.83 -10.51 -1.27
C THR A 511 7.23 -10.96 -0.90
N GLY A 512 8.06 -10.05 -0.39
CA GLY A 512 9.39 -10.41 0.12
C GLY A 512 9.33 -11.24 1.41
N THR A 513 8.27 -11.07 2.21
CA THR A 513 8.12 -11.78 3.48
C THR A 513 6.76 -12.49 3.59
N VAL A 514 5.73 -11.85 4.13
CA VAL A 514 4.44 -12.49 4.45
C VAL A 514 3.27 -11.75 3.79
N VAL A 515 2.11 -12.42 3.70
CA VAL A 515 0.88 -11.74 3.26
C VAL A 515 0.31 -10.91 4.40
N VAL A 516 0.21 -11.47 5.60
CA VAL A 516 -0.33 -10.80 6.80
C VAL A 516 0.75 -10.72 7.86
N GLN A 517 1.10 -9.52 8.27
CA GLN A 517 1.95 -9.19 9.41
C GLN A 517 1.07 -8.61 10.51
N ALA A 518 0.84 -9.36 11.59
CA ALA A 518 -0.04 -8.98 12.68
C ALA A 518 0.76 -8.89 13.98
N GLU A 519 0.83 -7.70 14.56
CA GLU A 519 1.70 -7.38 15.69
C GLU A 519 0.97 -6.69 16.85
N THR A 520 -0.33 -6.42 16.70
CA THR A 520 -1.15 -5.77 17.72
C THR A 520 -2.33 -6.65 18.11
N PRO A 521 -2.91 -6.51 19.31
CA PRO A 521 -4.17 -7.16 19.64
C PRO A 521 -5.29 -6.76 18.68
N GLY A 522 -6.26 -7.65 18.44
CA GLY A 522 -7.41 -7.32 17.64
C GLY A 522 -7.80 -8.38 16.64
N SER A 523 -8.40 -7.95 15.52
CA SER A 523 -8.84 -8.88 14.48
C SER A 523 -9.02 -8.20 13.13
N ALA A 524 -8.80 -8.98 12.06
CA ALA A 524 -9.25 -8.64 10.72
C ALA A 524 -9.83 -9.89 10.05
N ARG A 525 -10.85 -9.70 9.20
CA ARG A 525 -11.47 -10.77 8.44
C ARG A 525 -11.01 -10.71 6.98
N PHE A 526 -10.55 -11.84 6.44
CA PHE A 526 -10.04 -11.97 5.09
C PHE A 526 -10.96 -12.86 4.25
N GLY A 527 -11.43 -12.35 3.10
CA GLY A 527 -12.27 -13.09 2.16
C GLY A 527 -11.81 -12.90 0.72
N ASN A 528 -11.75 -13.98 -0.06
CA ASN A 528 -11.31 -13.95 -1.46
C ASN A 528 -9.94 -13.28 -1.67
N VAL A 529 -9.00 -13.45 -0.76
CA VAL A 529 -7.62 -12.98 -0.89
C VAL A 529 -6.79 -14.06 -1.57
N GLN A 530 -6.22 -13.72 -2.73
CA GLN A 530 -5.43 -14.64 -3.55
C GLN A 530 -3.96 -14.22 -3.51
N ALA A 531 -3.06 -15.09 -3.06
CA ALA A 531 -1.63 -14.80 -3.02
C ALA A 531 -0.80 -15.79 -3.84
N THR A 532 0.26 -15.29 -4.48
CA THR A 532 1.27 -16.07 -5.20
C THR A 532 2.65 -15.44 -4.96
N GLY A 533 3.71 -16.26 -4.97
CA GLY A 533 5.07 -15.77 -4.78
C GLY A 533 5.31 -15.19 -3.38
N VAL A 534 4.82 -15.86 -2.34
CA VAL A 534 5.03 -15.44 -0.94
C VAL A 534 6.43 -15.83 -0.50
N GLY A 535 7.23 -14.86 -0.05
CA GLY A 535 8.67 -15.02 0.16
C GLY A 535 9.05 -15.83 1.39
N ALA A 536 8.25 -15.81 2.46
CA ALA A 536 8.55 -16.54 3.69
C ALA A 536 7.38 -17.43 4.13
N ALA A 537 6.29 -16.84 4.63
CA ALA A 537 5.09 -17.54 5.06
C ALA A 537 3.85 -16.72 4.73
N GLY A 538 2.64 -17.29 4.85
CA GLY A 538 1.41 -16.52 4.65
C GLY A 538 1.16 -15.53 5.78
N ILE A 539 1.40 -15.94 7.03
CA ILE A 539 1.02 -15.19 8.23
C ILE A 539 2.21 -15.11 9.20
N TYR A 540 2.58 -13.90 9.59
CA TYR A 540 3.36 -13.57 10.77
C TYR A 540 2.38 -12.99 11.82
N ASN A 541 2.21 -13.67 12.94
CA ASN A 541 1.28 -13.26 14.00
C ASN A 541 1.98 -13.32 15.35
N CYS A 542 2.78 -12.30 15.61
CA CYS A 542 3.63 -12.20 16.77
C CYS A 542 3.40 -10.84 17.45
N PRO A 543 2.80 -10.83 18.65
CA PRO A 543 2.45 -9.58 19.31
C PRO A 543 3.68 -8.75 19.66
N TYR A 544 3.59 -7.44 19.43
CA TYR A 544 4.59 -6.44 19.78
C TYR A 544 3.94 -5.29 20.56
N PRO A 545 4.35 -5.02 21.80
CA PRO A 545 5.33 -5.78 22.59
C PRO A 545 4.85 -7.20 22.92
N ALA A 546 5.80 -8.09 23.20
CA ALA A 546 5.47 -9.46 23.57
C ALA A 546 4.49 -9.49 24.75
N GLY A 547 3.41 -10.27 24.63
CA GLY A 547 2.37 -10.37 25.64
C GLY A 547 1.28 -9.29 25.58
N SER A 548 1.30 -8.38 24.60
CA SER A 548 0.26 -7.33 24.46
C SER A 548 -1.12 -7.87 24.10
N GLY A 549 -1.23 -9.13 23.68
CA GLY A 549 -2.47 -9.80 23.30
C GLY A 549 -2.33 -10.55 21.98
N THR A 550 -3.43 -11.07 21.48
CA THR A 550 -3.46 -11.87 20.24
C THR A 550 -4.22 -11.14 19.14
N PHE A 551 -3.78 -11.37 17.90
CA PHE A 551 -4.54 -10.94 16.73
C PHE A 551 -5.25 -12.14 16.10
N THR A 552 -6.52 -11.96 15.78
CA THR A 552 -7.32 -12.99 15.10
C THR A 552 -7.35 -12.72 13.60
N VAL A 553 -6.74 -13.62 12.84
CA VAL A 553 -6.86 -13.65 11.37
C VAL A 553 -8.11 -14.47 11.03
N GLY A 554 -9.24 -13.79 10.83
CA GLY A 554 -10.54 -14.41 10.57
C GLY A 554 -10.67 -14.85 9.11
N ASP A 555 -11.16 -16.07 8.87
CA ASP A 555 -11.43 -16.58 7.52
C ASP A 555 -12.82 -16.13 7.03
N GLY A 556 -12.83 -15.41 5.92
CA GLY A 556 -14.05 -14.97 5.20
C GLY A 556 -14.41 -15.90 4.02
N GLY A 557 -13.61 -16.94 3.78
CA GLY A 557 -13.77 -17.88 2.68
C GLY A 557 -13.12 -17.41 1.37
N GLY A 558 -12.83 -18.36 0.49
CA GLY A 558 -12.26 -18.10 -0.84
C GLY A 558 -10.78 -17.65 -0.84
N ASN A 559 -10.07 -17.79 0.27
CA ASN A 559 -8.65 -17.44 0.40
C ASN A 559 -7.75 -18.52 -0.19
N SER A 560 -6.63 -18.16 -0.83
CA SER A 560 -5.66 -19.13 -1.33
C SER A 560 -4.22 -18.60 -1.34
N GLY A 561 -3.25 -19.52 -1.21
CA GLY A 561 -1.82 -19.26 -1.40
C GLY A 561 -1.08 -18.68 -0.19
N TRP A 562 -1.72 -18.52 1.00
CA TRP A 562 -1.08 -17.89 2.17
C TRP A 562 -1.50 -18.47 3.54
N GLY A 563 -1.94 -19.72 3.57
CA GLY A 563 -2.39 -20.37 4.83
C GLY A 563 -1.28 -20.80 5.79
N SER A 564 0.01 -20.72 5.40
CA SER A 564 1.14 -21.08 6.26
C SER A 564 1.43 -19.97 7.29
N THR A 565 1.83 -20.38 8.51
CA THR A 565 2.18 -19.44 9.58
C THR A 565 3.69 -19.47 9.81
N TRP A 566 4.29 -18.29 9.99
CA TRP A 566 5.67 -18.13 10.44
C TRP A 566 5.83 -18.66 11.88
N SER A 567 6.84 -19.47 12.13
CA SER A 567 6.98 -20.21 13.40
C SER A 567 7.88 -19.54 14.44
N ASP A 568 8.64 -18.50 14.05
CA ASP A 568 9.62 -17.84 14.91
C ASP A 568 9.23 -16.38 15.18
N CYS A 569 8.83 -16.10 16.42
CA CYS A 569 8.52 -14.72 16.87
C CYS A 569 9.72 -13.98 17.47
N SER A 570 10.92 -14.54 17.42
CA SER A 570 12.12 -13.87 17.96
C SER A 570 12.64 -12.76 17.03
N ALA A 571 12.28 -12.80 15.73
CA ALA A 571 12.65 -11.81 14.74
C ALA A 571 11.61 -11.76 13.59
N TRP A 572 11.47 -10.60 12.97
CA TRP A 572 10.68 -10.48 11.74
C TRP A 572 11.30 -11.28 10.59
N PRO A 573 10.48 -11.90 9.74
CA PRO A 573 10.97 -12.57 8.54
C PRO A 573 11.65 -11.55 7.61
N LYS A 574 12.78 -11.94 7.03
CA LYS A 574 13.55 -11.10 6.10
C LYS A 574 13.25 -11.48 4.65
N PRO A 575 13.35 -10.54 3.72
CA PRO A 575 13.21 -10.85 2.30
C PRO A 575 14.13 -11.99 1.86
N GLY A 576 13.57 -12.96 1.12
CA GLY A 576 14.29 -14.15 0.68
C GLY A 576 14.59 -15.21 1.75
N GLN A 577 14.17 -14.97 2.99
CA GLN A 577 14.27 -15.94 4.06
C GLN A 577 13.08 -16.90 3.99
N GLY A 578 13.33 -18.16 3.64
CA GLY A 578 12.31 -19.19 3.71
C GLY A 578 11.74 -19.33 5.12
N ASN A 579 10.52 -19.83 5.24
CA ASN A 579 9.92 -20.14 6.53
C ASN A 579 10.85 -21.07 7.32
N PRO A 580 11.30 -20.72 8.54
CA PRO A 580 12.13 -21.60 9.33
C PRO A 580 11.42 -22.94 9.53
N PRO A 581 12.13 -24.06 9.61
CA PRO A 581 11.51 -25.32 9.93
C PRO A 581 10.68 -25.18 11.22
N PRO A 582 9.45 -25.72 11.26
CA PRO A 582 8.66 -25.72 12.49
C PRO A 582 9.48 -26.29 13.66
N ASP A 583 9.38 -25.67 14.83
CA ASP A 583 10.02 -26.22 16.03
C ASP A 583 9.52 -27.66 16.24
N GLN A 584 10.41 -28.60 15.97
CA GLN A 584 10.12 -30.04 16.05
C GLN A 584 9.67 -30.45 17.46
N ASN A 585 10.02 -29.66 18.49
CA ASN A 585 9.72 -29.89 19.88
C ASN A 585 8.59 -29.02 20.44
N ALA A 586 7.96 -28.17 19.62
CA ALA A 586 6.76 -27.45 20.04
C ALA A 586 5.58 -28.42 20.20
N ASN A 587 4.86 -28.31 21.33
CA ASN A 587 3.62 -29.05 21.52
C ASN A 587 2.49 -28.45 20.67
N LEU A 588 2.14 -29.09 19.55
CA LEU A 588 1.14 -28.65 18.59
C LEU A 588 -0.30 -28.69 19.14
N ALA A 589 -0.54 -29.45 20.20
CA ALA A 589 -1.86 -29.64 20.82
C ALA A 589 -2.16 -28.61 21.92
N LYS A 590 -1.14 -27.91 22.44
CA LYS A 590 -1.32 -26.96 23.55
C LYS A 590 -2.29 -25.84 23.21
N GLY A 591 -3.33 -25.68 24.04
CA GLY A 591 -4.36 -24.64 23.89
C GLY A 591 -5.29 -24.82 22.66
N ARG A 592 -5.25 -25.98 22.00
CA ARG A 592 -6.06 -26.27 20.82
C ARG A 592 -7.48 -26.71 21.20
N PRO A 593 -8.47 -26.49 20.31
CA PRO A 593 -9.81 -27.01 20.53
C PRO A 593 -9.81 -28.52 20.73
N ALA A 594 -10.42 -29.00 21.82
CA ALA A 594 -10.57 -30.41 22.10
C ALA A 594 -12.05 -30.75 22.34
N THR A 595 -12.49 -31.90 21.81
CA THR A 595 -13.83 -32.46 21.97
C THR A 595 -13.75 -33.90 22.39
N ALA A 596 -14.77 -34.42 23.08
CA ALA A 596 -14.84 -35.81 23.48
C ALA A 596 -16.23 -36.40 23.31
N THR A 597 -16.35 -37.70 23.28
CA THR A 597 -17.66 -38.41 23.27
C THR A 597 -18.43 -38.26 24.58
N GLY A 598 -17.73 -37.91 25.65
CA GLY A 598 -18.32 -37.61 26.94
C GLY A 598 -17.30 -37.02 27.90
N SER A 599 -17.76 -36.36 28.93
CA SER A 599 -16.95 -35.90 30.06
C SER A 599 -17.72 -36.02 31.36
N GLN A 600 -16.97 -36.25 32.44
CA GLN A 600 -17.50 -36.36 33.80
C GLN A 600 -17.38 -35.00 34.49
N ASP A 601 -18.55 -34.45 34.94
CA ASP A 601 -18.62 -33.21 35.73
C ASP A 601 -17.78 -32.07 35.16
N VAL A 602 -16.86 -31.49 35.92
CA VAL A 602 -15.98 -30.36 35.56
C VAL A 602 -14.75 -30.75 34.73
N TYR A 603 -14.52 -32.03 34.50
CA TYR A 603 -13.34 -32.58 33.82
C TYR A 603 -13.47 -32.56 32.28
N THR A 604 -13.56 -31.34 31.73
CA THR A 604 -13.87 -31.11 30.33
C THR A 604 -12.70 -31.42 29.37
N PRO A 605 -12.92 -31.69 28.09
CA PRO A 605 -11.88 -32.03 27.10
C PRO A 605 -10.74 -31.04 27.00
N GLY A 606 -11.02 -29.73 27.15
CA GLY A 606 -10.01 -28.67 27.07
C GLY A 606 -8.90 -28.80 28.11
N ARG A 607 -9.17 -29.46 29.25
CA ARG A 607 -8.20 -29.70 30.28
C ARG A 607 -7.08 -30.68 29.92
N ALA A 608 -7.26 -31.44 28.85
CA ALA A 608 -6.22 -32.34 28.35
C ALA A 608 -5.23 -31.64 27.41
N VAL A 609 -5.35 -30.32 27.18
CA VAL A 609 -4.49 -29.53 26.27
C VAL A 609 -4.20 -28.13 26.82
N ASP A 610 -4.52 -27.83 28.08
CA ASP A 610 -4.36 -26.50 28.68
C ASP A 610 -2.93 -26.18 29.14
N GLY A 611 -2.08 -27.18 29.23
CA GLY A 611 -0.69 -27.05 29.68
C GLY A 611 -0.54 -27.08 31.19
N ASP A 612 -1.60 -27.41 31.97
CA ASP A 612 -1.56 -27.64 33.38
C ASP A 612 -1.58 -29.16 33.68
N ALA A 613 -0.44 -29.71 34.01
CA ALA A 613 -0.29 -31.13 34.30
C ALA A 613 -1.16 -31.64 35.50
N ASN A 614 -1.76 -30.75 36.29
CA ASN A 614 -2.62 -31.11 37.41
C ASN A 614 -4.13 -31.05 37.07
N SER A 615 -4.50 -30.39 36.00
CA SER A 615 -5.85 -30.48 35.45
C SER A 615 -5.96 -31.72 34.56
N TYR A 616 -7.19 -32.24 34.33
CA TYR A 616 -7.36 -33.40 33.46
C TYR A 616 -8.78 -33.48 32.87
N TRP A 617 -8.88 -34.12 31.73
CA TRP A 617 -10.14 -34.63 31.18
C TRP A 617 -10.42 -36.01 31.75
N GLU A 618 -11.69 -36.27 32.12
CA GLU A 618 -12.21 -37.58 32.45
C GLU A 618 -13.44 -37.87 31.60
N SER A 619 -13.48 -39.02 30.95
CA SER A 619 -14.63 -39.45 30.19
C SER A 619 -15.82 -39.85 31.08
N THR A 620 -17.01 -40.04 30.50
CA THR A 620 -18.15 -40.58 31.23
C THR A 620 -17.83 -41.97 31.80
N ASN A 621 -18.13 -42.18 33.09
CA ASN A 621 -17.86 -43.42 33.80
C ASN A 621 -18.65 -44.61 33.21
N ASN A 622 -18.00 -45.76 33.08
CA ASN A 622 -18.55 -47.03 32.63
C ASN A 622 -19.09 -46.98 31.19
N ALA A 623 -18.63 -46.07 30.34
CA ALA A 623 -19.14 -45.83 28.99
C ALA A 623 -18.11 -46.09 27.88
N PHE A 624 -17.18 -47.00 28.08
CA PHE A 624 -16.22 -47.40 27.03
C PHE A 624 -16.91 -47.99 25.79
N PRO A 625 -16.39 -47.74 24.56
CA PRO A 625 -15.25 -46.90 24.20
C PRO A 625 -15.55 -45.40 24.30
N GLN A 626 -14.52 -44.61 24.67
CA GLN A 626 -14.58 -43.15 24.71
C GLN A 626 -13.50 -42.54 23.85
N SER A 627 -13.77 -41.38 23.29
CA SER A 627 -12.81 -40.68 22.41
C SER A 627 -12.57 -39.25 22.84
N LEU A 628 -11.32 -38.82 22.79
CA LEU A 628 -10.87 -37.44 22.89
C LEU A 628 -10.28 -37.04 21.53
N THR A 629 -10.72 -35.93 20.95
CA THR A 629 -10.24 -35.42 19.66
C THR A 629 -9.70 -34.00 19.84
N VAL A 630 -8.47 -33.76 19.35
CA VAL A 630 -7.81 -32.45 19.34
C VAL A 630 -7.70 -31.98 17.90
N ASP A 631 -8.15 -30.73 17.60
CA ASP A 631 -7.96 -30.07 16.29
C ASP A 631 -6.65 -29.28 16.34
N LEU A 632 -5.62 -29.72 15.64
CA LEU A 632 -4.30 -29.07 15.54
C LEU A 632 -4.32 -27.77 14.67
N GLY A 633 -5.47 -27.42 14.09
CA GLY A 633 -5.68 -26.22 13.27
C GLY A 633 -5.37 -26.39 11.79
N SER A 634 -4.35 -27.16 11.44
CA SER A 634 -3.99 -27.49 10.05
C SER A 634 -3.38 -28.90 9.99
N PRO A 635 -3.31 -29.53 8.81
CA PRO A 635 -2.62 -30.81 8.65
C PRO A 635 -1.15 -30.71 9.05
N GLN A 636 -0.71 -31.58 9.97
CA GLN A 636 0.65 -31.62 10.53
C GLN A 636 1.25 -33.01 10.35
N ALA A 637 2.55 -33.10 10.09
CA ALA A 637 3.29 -34.36 9.98
C ALA A 637 3.71 -34.85 11.38
N VAL A 638 2.73 -35.18 12.23
CA VAL A 638 2.98 -35.61 13.63
C VAL A 638 3.80 -36.90 13.68
N ARG A 639 4.84 -36.91 14.48
CA ARG A 639 5.78 -38.06 14.65
C ARG A 639 5.65 -38.74 15.99
N ARG A 640 5.20 -38.04 17.02
CA ARG A 640 4.93 -38.62 18.34
C ARG A 640 3.77 -37.91 19.02
N VAL A 641 3.09 -38.66 19.85
CA VAL A 641 2.08 -38.18 20.80
C VAL A 641 2.57 -38.51 22.22
N VAL A 642 2.48 -37.56 23.13
CA VAL A 642 2.80 -37.78 24.55
C VAL A 642 1.51 -37.65 25.35
N LEU A 643 1.19 -38.66 26.13
CA LEU A 643 0.01 -38.71 26.99
C LEU A 643 0.47 -38.64 28.44
N LYS A 644 -0.21 -37.82 29.26
CA LYS A 644 0.10 -37.68 30.66
C LYS A 644 -1.13 -37.85 31.54
N LEU A 645 -0.90 -38.36 32.76
CA LEU A 645 -1.81 -38.24 33.88
C LEU A 645 -1.19 -37.29 34.93
N PRO A 646 -1.98 -36.70 35.86
CA PRO A 646 -1.41 -35.86 36.89
C PRO A 646 -0.21 -36.50 37.60
N PRO A 647 0.86 -35.74 37.86
CA PRO A 647 2.15 -36.28 38.33
C PRO A 647 2.11 -36.78 39.78
N SER A 648 1.02 -36.52 40.51
CA SER A 648 0.87 -36.94 41.90
C SER A 648 0.92 -38.46 42.05
N SER A 649 1.60 -38.97 43.05
CA SER A 649 1.63 -40.40 43.42
C SER A 649 0.25 -40.98 43.81
N ALA A 650 -0.71 -40.14 44.11
CA ALA A 650 -2.11 -40.54 44.31
C ALA A 650 -2.75 -41.14 43.05
N TRP A 651 -2.19 -40.82 41.86
CA TRP A 651 -2.58 -41.42 40.58
C TRP A 651 -1.83 -42.74 40.37
N GLY A 652 -2.17 -43.77 41.15
CA GLY A 652 -1.50 -45.06 41.12
C GLY A 652 -1.32 -45.64 39.69
N ALA A 653 -0.31 -46.53 39.56
CA ALA A 653 0.03 -47.11 38.29
C ALA A 653 -1.19 -47.81 37.63
N ARG A 654 -1.43 -47.54 36.34
CA ARG A 654 -2.55 -48.07 35.59
C ARG A 654 -2.22 -48.26 34.11
N THR A 655 -3.03 -49.07 33.43
CA THR A 655 -2.93 -49.27 32.01
C THR A 655 -4.21 -48.79 31.35
N GLU A 656 -4.10 -47.83 30.40
CA GLU A 656 -5.19 -47.45 29.51
C GLU A 656 -4.98 -48.12 28.17
N THR A 657 -6.03 -48.79 27.65
CA THR A 657 -6.00 -49.43 26.35
C THR A 657 -6.62 -48.49 25.32
N LEU A 658 -5.85 -48.07 24.34
CA LEU A 658 -6.30 -47.09 23.37
C LEU A 658 -5.66 -47.27 22.01
N SER A 659 -6.29 -46.68 21.00
CA SER A 659 -5.78 -46.47 19.62
C SER A 659 -5.66 -45.01 19.30
N VAL A 660 -4.69 -44.64 18.42
CA VAL A 660 -4.53 -43.30 17.87
C VAL A 660 -5.08 -43.27 16.47
N LEU A 661 -6.02 -42.36 16.20
CA LEU A 661 -6.61 -42.14 14.89
C LEU A 661 -6.27 -40.71 14.42
N GLY A 662 -6.20 -40.54 13.09
CA GLY A 662 -5.95 -39.25 12.45
C GLY A 662 -6.99 -38.96 11.37
N SER A 663 -7.27 -37.67 11.19
CA SER A 663 -8.11 -37.15 10.10
C SER A 663 -7.57 -35.83 9.61
N THR A 664 -7.76 -35.52 8.33
CA THR A 664 -7.43 -34.21 7.74
C THR A 664 -8.63 -33.25 7.72
N ASP A 665 -9.86 -33.79 7.79
CA ASP A 665 -11.11 -33.04 7.65
C ASP A 665 -12.03 -33.08 8.89
N GLY A 666 -11.69 -33.90 9.89
CA GLY A 666 -12.47 -34.10 11.12
C GLY A 666 -13.68 -35.03 10.96
N SER A 667 -13.97 -35.53 9.78
CA SER A 667 -15.11 -36.41 9.50
C SER A 667 -14.68 -37.87 9.30
N GLY A 668 -13.67 -38.13 8.47
CA GLY A 668 -13.11 -39.43 8.22
C GLY A 668 -11.87 -39.71 9.07
N PHE A 669 -11.93 -40.65 10.01
CA PHE A 669 -10.79 -41.03 10.85
C PHE A 669 -10.20 -42.37 10.45
N SER A 670 -8.89 -42.42 10.25
CA SER A 670 -8.11 -43.62 9.98
C SER A 670 -7.27 -44.00 11.20
N THR A 671 -7.09 -45.30 11.46
CA THR A 671 -6.20 -45.78 12.52
C THR A 671 -4.74 -45.54 12.14
N VAL A 672 -4.05 -44.74 12.96
CA VAL A 672 -2.60 -44.44 12.85
C VAL A 672 -1.79 -45.43 13.69
N VAL A 673 -2.24 -45.68 14.92
CA VAL A 673 -1.67 -46.70 15.81
C VAL A 673 -2.80 -47.57 16.34
N GLY A 674 -2.65 -48.86 16.17
CA GLY A 674 -3.64 -49.87 16.60
C GLY A 674 -3.81 -49.89 18.09
N SER A 675 -4.91 -50.47 18.57
CA SER A 675 -5.23 -50.58 19.99
C SER A 675 -4.19 -51.41 20.74
N GLN A 676 -3.62 -50.85 21.79
CA GLN A 676 -2.74 -51.51 22.74
C GLN A 676 -2.81 -50.89 24.13
N GLY A 677 -2.31 -51.58 25.14
CA GLY A 677 -2.26 -51.10 26.52
C GLY A 677 -1.03 -50.19 26.76
N TYR A 678 -1.26 -48.99 27.28
CA TYR A 678 -0.24 -48.06 27.64
C TYR A 678 -0.20 -47.91 29.18
N ARG A 679 0.97 -48.20 29.79
CA ARG A 679 1.13 -48.16 31.23
C ARG A 679 1.60 -46.78 31.70
N PHE A 680 0.79 -46.12 32.48
CA PHE A 680 1.12 -44.92 33.24
C PHE A 680 1.63 -45.35 34.61
N ASP A 681 2.77 -44.82 35.06
CA ASP A 681 3.40 -45.16 36.32
C ASP A 681 3.91 -43.85 36.98
N PRO A 682 3.47 -43.53 38.20
CA PRO A 682 3.94 -42.33 38.91
C PRO A 682 5.44 -42.32 39.14
N ALA A 683 6.10 -43.50 39.22
CA ALA A 683 7.56 -43.60 39.33
C ALA A 683 8.30 -43.06 38.08
N THR A 684 7.62 -43.01 36.92
CA THR A 684 8.13 -42.45 35.66
C THR A 684 7.38 -41.19 35.24
N GLY A 685 6.72 -40.48 36.18
CA GLY A 685 6.01 -39.24 35.97
C GLY A 685 4.68 -39.38 35.25
N ASN A 686 4.04 -40.56 35.28
CA ASN A 686 2.75 -40.82 34.66
C ASN A 686 2.69 -40.39 33.16
N THR A 687 3.79 -40.61 32.42
CA THR A 687 3.94 -40.17 31.04
C THR A 687 4.16 -41.37 30.12
N VAL A 688 3.49 -41.32 28.98
CA VAL A 688 3.61 -42.34 27.90
C VAL A 688 3.88 -41.62 26.58
N THR A 689 4.86 -42.10 25.83
CA THR A 689 5.16 -41.60 24.46
C THR A 689 4.75 -42.61 23.41
N ILE A 690 4.01 -42.19 22.42
CA ILE A 690 3.53 -43.01 21.29
C ILE A 690 4.18 -42.49 20.02
N ALA A 691 5.04 -43.29 19.37
CA ALA A 691 5.60 -42.96 18.08
C ALA A 691 4.57 -43.17 16.98
N LEU A 692 4.46 -42.23 16.06
CA LEU A 692 3.61 -42.35 14.88
C LEU A 692 4.45 -42.72 13.63
N PRO A 693 3.89 -43.46 12.66
CA PRO A 693 4.56 -43.79 11.41
C PRO A 693 5.01 -42.55 10.65
N ALA A 694 6.11 -42.66 9.91
CA ALA A 694 6.57 -41.60 9.03
C ALA A 694 5.52 -41.27 7.96
N GLY A 695 5.34 -39.96 7.70
CA GLY A 695 4.36 -39.49 6.69
C GLY A 695 2.93 -39.38 7.23
N THR A 696 2.68 -39.55 8.52
CA THR A 696 1.36 -39.37 9.12
C THR A 696 0.98 -37.89 9.10
N GLY A 697 0.24 -37.45 8.07
CA GLY A 697 -0.36 -36.12 8.00
C GLY A 697 -1.76 -36.11 8.61
N LEU A 698 -1.97 -35.34 9.70
CA LEU A 698 -3.28 -35.21 10.34
C LEU A 698 -3.52 -33.79 10.87
N ARG A 699 -4.76 -33.34 10.79
CA ARG A 699 -5.23 -32.13 11.47
C ARG A 699 -5.94 -32.48 12.78
N HIS A 700 -6.76 -33.53 12.75
CA HIS A 700 -7.49 -33.97 13.94
C HIS A 700 -6.85 -35.24 14.47
N LEU A 701 -6.34 -35.16 15.70
CA LEU A 701 -5.78 -36.25 16.47
C LEU A 701 -6.85 -36.80 17.39
N ARG A 702 -7.22 -38.09 17.24
CA ARG A 702 -8.21 -38.74 18.12
C ARG A 702 -7.60 -39.90 18.87
N LEU A 703 -7.81 -39.91 20.16
CA LEU A 703 -7.53 -41.05 21.06
C LEU A 703 -8.86 -41.79 21.28
N SER A 704 -8.90 -43.07 20.97
CA SER A 704 -10.06 -43.93 21.24
C SER A 704 -9.69 -44.93 22.33
N VAL A 705 -10.21 -44.74 23.51
CA VAL A 705 -9.89 -45.52 24.73
C VAL A 705 -10.97 -46.58 24.95
N THR A 706 -10.54 -47.79 25.15
CA THR A 706 -11.45 -48.95 25.30
C THR A 706 -11.41 -49.55 26.72
N ALA A 707 -10.39 -49.28 27.51
CA ALA A 707 -10.30 -49.78 28.89
C ALA A 707 -9.30 -48.94 29.69
N ASN A 708 -9.53 -48.89 31.02
CA ASN A 708 -8.59 -48.37 32.02
C ASN A 708 -8.61 -49.39 33.21
N SER A 709 -7.41 -49.87 33.62
CA SER A 709 -7.30 -50.95 34.62
C SER A 709 -7.57 -50.48 36.07
N ALA A 710 -7.58 -49.16 36.35
CA ALA A 710 -7.71 -48.65 37.70
C ALA A 710 -8.89 -47.68 37.89
N TRP A 711 -9.56 -47.28 36.79
CA TRP A 711 -10.67 -46.32 36.87
C TRP A 711 -11.73 -46.62 35.78
N PRO A 712 -13.01 -46.38 36.04
CA PRO A 712 -14.06 -46.68 35.09
C PRO A 712 -14.19 -45.71 33.90
N ALA A 713 -13.22 -44.80 33.72
CA ALA A 713 -13.18 -43.78 32.68
C ALA A 713 -11.80 -43.63 32.06
N ALA A 714 -11.73 -43.07 30.84
CA ALA A 714 -10.49 -42.57 30.23
C ALA A 714 -10.08 -41.24 30.93
N GLN A 715 -8.79 -41.04 31.14
CA GLN A 715 -8.28 -39.86 31.83
C GLN A 715 -6.98 -39.40 31.22
N PHE A 716 -6.87 -38.07 30.86
CA PHE A 716 -5.61 -37.46 30.42
C PHE A 716 -5.46 -36.06 31.02
N SER A 717 -4.33 -35.78 31.67
CA SER A 717 -3.98 -34.41 32.07
C SER A 717 -3.40 -33.63 30.93
N GLU A 718 -2.61 -34.29 30.04
CA GLU A 718 -2.08 -33.69 28.83
C GLU A 718 -2.07 -34.69 27.67
N VAL A 719 -2.47 -34.18 26.50
CA VAL A 719 -2.27 -34.78 25.19
C VAL A 719 -1.40 -33.83 24.40
N GLU A 720 -0.18 -34.23 24.11
CA GLU A 720 0.81 -33.43 23.43
C GLU A 720 1.11 -34.06 22.06
N ALA A 721 1.34 -33.27 21.02
CA ALA A 721 1.69 -33.74 19.68
C ALA A 721 2.93 -33.02 19.16
N TYR A 722 3.89 -33.76 18.56
CA TYR A 722 5.18 -33.24 18.15
C TYR A 722 5.56 -33.68 16.73
N LEU A 723 6.36 -32.84 16.03
CA LEU A 723 6.93 -33.15 14.73
C LEU A 723 8.23 -33.97 14.83
N SER A 724 8.92 -33.94 15.97
CA SER A 724 10.08 -34.79 16.26
C SER A 724 9.63 -36.18 16.70
N SER A 725 10.43 -37.19 16.37
CA SER A 725 10.26 -38.59 16.82
C SER A 725 10.70 -38.80 18.29
#